data_9cb3f351b795e33e7a21dabfb6301575
#
_entry.id   9cb3f351b795e33e7a21dabfb6301575
#
_cell.length_a   1.000
_cell.length_b   1.000
_cell.length_c   1.000
_cell.angle_alpha   90.00
_cell.angle_beta   90.00
_cell.angle_gamma   90.00
#
_symmetry.space_group_name_H-M   'P 1'
#
loop_
_entity.id
_entity.type
_entity.pdbx_description
1 polymer ?
#
loop_
_entity_poly.entity_id
_entity_poly.type
_entity_poly.pdbx_seq_one_letter_code
_entity_poly.pdbx_strand_id
1 'polypeptide(L)'
;MKIYLDYNATTPPDPEVVKSMQPFLNEYFGNPSSSHSFGTDAKKAVEQARKQVANLINCKPGELVFTSGGTESNNYAIKGYAFAHRERGNHIITSTIEHPAVMEVCKYLESNGFSVSYIPVDEFGVVQLELLEQAITPQTILITIMHSNNEIGTIQPIAEIADIAKKYNIAIHTDAAQSVGKYHVDVNELGVDMLSIAGHKLYAPKGIGALYIKEGIVLEKLMHGANHEQNKRAGTENVIEIVGLGKACEIARRDMAKNLAHMQRMRELLHGNLMKQIPNVKLNGHPQLRLPNTLNVSFKGIEANMIISEMEREGIAASAGAACHTDSVNVSPVLKAINLSTNFAMGTIRFSVGRYTTADEVNKASEAVARIVNRLRPDKPADTQQPQEANTEIRLTQYSHGLGCACKIRPQVLEKILKDIPATVDPNVLIDVRYSDDAAVYKINETTALVKTIDFFAPIVDDPYDFGAIAATNALSDIYAMGAKPIFALNVVCFPANRLPIEILREILRGASDKAKEAGIAILGGHSVDDNEPKYGMVVSGLVHPQKIWSNAGAKPGDAIILTKPIGTGINTTAIKRGLLNQAFKDEVIRSMSQLNRKASEVMQKYTVHACTDVTGFGLMGHLSEVTLASGINIEIHAGKVPLFRETENLAAANVIPGGSANNLSHYSQYIEWANSVSDIKKIILCDAQTSGGLLFFIPDNERENAIDDLKKSGVEYATHIGNSLDLGKGTIHVVP
;
A
#
# COMPACT_ATOMS: atom_id res chain seq x y z
N MET A 1 13.20 -14.23 16.58
CA MET A 1 11.92 -14.53 17.28
C MET A 1 10.89 -13.54 16.75
N LYS A 2 9.66 -13.96 16.40
CA LYS A 2 8.62 -13.01 15.94
C LYS A 2 7.74 -12.64 17.13
N ILE A 3 7.58 -11.35 17.39
CA ILE A 3 6.74 -10.80 18.46
C ILE A 3 5.57 -10.07 17.83
N TYR A 4 4.33 -10.46 18.18
CA TYR A 4 3.13 -9.89 17.63
C TYR A 4 2.41 -9.01 18.65
N LEU A 5 2.40 -7.69 18.42
CA LEU A 5 1.76 -6.68 19.25
C LEU A 5 0.69 -5.89 18.47
N ASP A 6 -0.03 -6.57 17.58
CA ASP A 6 -1.08 -5.96 16.75
C ASP A 6 -2.43 -6.71 16.81
N TYR A 7 -2.81 -7.18 17.98
CA TYR A 7 -4.05 -7.94 18.22
C TYR A 7 -5.34 -7.14 17.96
N ASN A 8 -5.26 -5.82 17.84
CA ASN A 8 -6.41 -5.00 17.41
C ASN A 8 -6.64 -5.06 15.89
N ALA A 9 -5.63 -5.34 15.10
CA ALA A 9 -5.78 -5.56 13.67
C ALA A 9 -6.45 -6.91 13.38
N THR A 10 -5.95 -7.98 13.98
CA THR A 10 -6.55 -9.34 13.93
C THR A 10 -5.94 -10.21 15.00
N THR A 11 -6.62 -11.32 15.33
CA THR A 11 -6.09 -12.33 16.25
C THR A 11 -5.87 -13.66 15.50
N PRO A 12 -4.92 -14.50 15.91
CA PRO A 12 -4.86 -15.87 15.44
C PRO A 12 -6.08 -16.64 15.96
N PRO A 13 -6.67 -17.57 15.20
CA PRO A 13 -7.69 -18.46 15.74
C PRO A 13 -7.13 -19.28 16.91
N ASP A 14 -7.95 -19.46 17.95
CA ASP A 14 -7.56 -20.30 19.10
C ASP A 14 -7.44 -21.77 18.68
N PRO A 15 -6.48 -22.54 19.23
CA PRO A 15 -6.37 -23.97 18.94
C PRO A 15 -7.64 -24.78 19.25
N GLU A 16 -8.38 -24.45 20.33
CA GLU A 16 -9.67 -25.10 20.62
C GLU A 16 -10.74 -24.73 19.57
N VAL A 17 -10.69 -23.50 19.03
CA VAL A 17 -11.56 -23.04 17.93
C VAL A 17 -11.26 -23.84 16.67
N VAL A 18 -9.99 -23.91 16.27
CA VAL A 18 -9.56 -24.67 15.09
C VAL A 18 -10.01 -26.13 15.20
N LYS A 19 -9.80 -26.77 16.36
CA LYS A 19 -10.21 -28.15 16.61
C LYS A 19 -11.74 -28.32 16.50
N SER A 20 -12.54 -27.36 16.95
CA SER A 20 -14.00 -27.44 16.87
C SER A 20 -14.54 -27.29 15.45
N MET A 21 -13.79 -26.60 14.56
CA MET A 21 -14.16 -26.40 13.15
C MET A 21 -13.83 -27.62 12.27
N GLN A 22 -12.80 -28.38 12.64
CA GLN A 22 -12.25 -29.47 11.83
C GLN A 22 -13.29 -30.48 11.32
N PRO A 23 -14.25 -31.00 12.14
CA PRO A 23 -15.25 -31.96 11.68
C PRO A 23 -16.19 -31.40 10.59
N PHE A 24 -16.41 -30.09 10.56
CA PHE A 24 -17.27 -29.43 9.59
C PHE A 24 -16.60 -29.19 8.22
N LEU A 25 -15.32 -29.49 8.09
CA LEU A 25 -14.62 -29.46 6.80
C LEU A 25 -14.92 -30.69 5.94
N ASN A 26 -15.22 -31.85 6.55
CA ASN A 26 -15.36 -33.11 5.82
C ASN A 26 -16.48 -34.04 6.35
N GLU A 27 -16.74 -34.08 7.65
CA GLU A 27 -17.71 -35.02 8.23
C GLU A 27 -19.14 -34.45 8.27
N TYR A 28 -19.31 -33.23 8.79
CA TYR A 28 -20.63 -32.57 8.98
C TYR A 28 -20.85 -31.48 7.93
N PHE A 29 -20.85 -31.87 6.66
CA PHE A 29 -20.95 -30.95 5.50
C PHE A 29 -22.39 -30.61 5.09
N GLY A 30 -23.41 -31.11 5.81
CA GLY A 30 -24.81 -30.98 5.43
C GLY A 30 -25.31 -29.54 5.42
N ASN A 31 -26.24 -29.22 4.51
CA ASN A 31 -26.90 -27.92 4.50
C ASN A 31 -27.90 -27.82 5.69
N PRO A 32 -27.77 -26.84 6.58
CA PRO A 32 -28.65 -26.69 7.75
C PRO A 32 -30.14 -26.58 7.44
N SER A 33 -30.51 -26.20 6.21
CA SER A 33 -31.89 -26.10 5.74
C SER A 33 -32.52 -27.46 5.36
N SER A 34 -31.70 -28.54 5.24
CA SER A 34 -32.18 -29.87 4.84
C SER A 34 -32.74 -30.65 6.05
N SER A 35 -33.82 -31.42 5.78
CA SER A 35 -34.49 -32.18 6.82
C SER A 35 -33.87 -33.54 7.15
N HIS A 36 -32.94 -34.05 6.33
CA HIS A 36 -32.25 -35.30 6.60
C HIS A 36 -31.15 -35.14 7.67
N SER A 37 -30.60 -36.25 8.18
CA SER A 37 -29.62 -36.27 9.27
C SER A 37 -28.42 -35.34 9.07
N PHE A 38 -27.81 -35.34 7.90
CA PHE A 38 -26.68 -34.46 7.59
C PHE A 38 -27.02 -32.98 7.81
N GLY A 39 -28.22 -32.54 7.36
CA GLY A 39 -28.64 -31.16 7.53
C GLY A 39 -28.99 -30.84 8.99
N THR A 40 -29.70 -31.74 9.68
CA THR A 40 -30.07 -31.53 11.07
C THR A 40 -28.90 -31.48 12.02
N ASP A 41 -27.82 -32.22 11.75
CA ASP A 41 -26.59 -32.16 12.56
C ASP A 41 -25.83 -30.83 12.35
N ALA A 42 -25.71 -30.34 11.12
CA ALA A 42 -25.19 -29.02 10.85
C ALA A 42 -26.04 -27.91 11.50
N LYS A 43 -27.38 -28.02 11.45
CA LYS A 43 -28.31 -27.08 12.09
C LYS A 43 -28.14 -27.05 13.62
N LYS A 44 -28.02 -28.22 14.28
CA LYS A 44 -27.73 -28.30 15.71
C LYS A 44 -26.45 -27.55 16.08
N ALA A 45 -25.41 -27.68 15.27
CA ALA A 45 -24.14 -27.00 15.50
C ALA A 45 -24.27 -25.47 15.35
N VAL A 46 -25.00 -24.98 14.35
CA VAL A 46 -25.32 -23.55 14.19
C VAL A 46 -26.08 -23.01 15.39
N GLU A 47 -27.14 -23.72 15.85
CA GLU A 47 -27.92 -23.28 16.99
C GLU A 47 -27.14 -23.36 18.32
N GLN A 48 -26.22 -24.31 18.45
CA GLN A 48 -25.33 -24.36 19.63
C GLN A 48 -24.35 -23.15 19.60
N ALA A 49 -23.79 -22.85 18.48
CA ALA A 49 -22.89 -21.65 18.30
C ALA A 49 -23.67 -20.35 18.60
N ARG A 50 -24.91 -20.25 18.13
CA ARG A 50 -25.82 -19.12 18.43
C ARG A 50 -26.03 -18.92 19.93
N LYS A 51 -26.26 -20.01 20.67
CA LYS A 51 -26.38 -19.96 22.15
C LYS A 51 -25.06 -19.52 22.81
N GLN A 52 -23.90 -19.96 22.28
CA GLN A 52 -22.63 -19.59 22.86
C GLN A 52 -22.34 -18.09 22.66
N VAL A 53 -22.65 -17.52 21.47
CA VAL A 53 -22.56 -16.07 21.22
C VAL A 53 -23.53 -15.30 22.12
N ALA A 54 -24.80 -15.75 22.19
CA ALA A 54 -25.83 -15.11 23.01
C ALA A 54 -25.42 -15.05 24.48
N ASN A 55 -24.88 -16.15 25.01
CA ASN A 55 -24.43 -16.25 26.40
C ASN A 55 -23.24 -15.30 26.71
N LEU A 56 -22.40 -14.94 25.72
CA LEU A 56 -21.29 -14.03 25.95
C LEU A 56 -21.73 -12.58 26.14
N ILE A 57 -22.79 -12.15 25.44
CA ILE A 57 -23.31 -10.77 25.50
C ILE A 57 -24.65 -10.65 26.24
N ASN A 58 -25.08 -11.74 26.86
CA ASN A 58 -26.31 -11.84 27.71
C ASN A 58 -27.59 -11.46 26.93
N CYS A 59 -27.81 -12.02 25.72
CA CYS A 59 -29.03 -11.84 24.92
C CYS A 59 -29.72 -13.18 24.66
N LYS A 60 -30.92 -13.13 24.06
CA LYS A 60 -31.63 -14.34 23.61
C LYS A 60 -31.01 -14.83 22.27
N PRO A 61 -30.89 -16.14 22.04
CA PRO A 61 -30.40 -16.68 20.78
C PRO A 61 -31.15 -16.17 19.52
N GLY A 62 -32.47 -15.94 19.61
CA GLY A 62 -33.32 -15.42 18.55
C GLY A 62 -33.07 -13.94 18.19
N GLU A 63 -32.31 -13.23 19.00
CA GLU A 63 -31.92 -11.84 18.76
C GLU A 63 -30.59 -11.72 17.99
N LEU A 64 -29.98 -12.85 17.60
CA LEU A 64 -28.71 -12.86 16.88
C LEU A 64 -28.89 -13.20 15.39
N VAL A 65 -28.13 -12.53 14.54
CA VAL A 65 -27.99 -12.81 13.12
C VAL A 65 -26.51 -12.98 12.81
N PHE A 66 -26.11 -14.10 12.22
CA PHE A 66 -24.74 -14.30 11.75
C PHE A 66 -24.48 -13.51 10.47
N THR A 67 -23.30 -12.88 10.39
CA THR A 67 -22.84 -12.05 9.29
C THR A 67 -21.43 -12.47 8.86
N SER A 68 -20.92 -11.92 7.77
CA SER A 68 -19.54 -12.18 7.33
C SER A 68 -18.47 -11.44 8.17
N GLY A 69 -18.84 -10.56 9.09
CA GLY A 69 -17.93 -9.81 9.94
C GLY A 69 -18.53 -8.50 10.44
N GLY A 70 -17.75 -7.73 11.19
CA GLY A 70 -18.20 -6.46 11.79
C GLY A 70 -18.66 -5.43 10.75
N THR A 71 -18.05 -5.39 9.59
CA THR A 71 -18.45 -4.46 8.52
C THR A 71 -19.85 -4.75 7.99
N GLU A 72 -20.21 -6.03 7.75
CA GLU A 72 -21.59 -6.40 7.39
C GLU A 72 -22.55 -6.10 8.52
N SER A 73 -22.17 -6.39 9.77
CA SER A 73 -23.01 -6.11 10.95
C SER A 73 -23.32 -4.63 11.08
N ASN A 74 -22.32 -3.74 10.98
CA ASN A 74 -22.49 -2.29 11.03
C ASN A 74 -23.35 -1.78 9.87
N ASN A 75 -23.10 -2.24 8.63
CA ASN A 75 -23.92 -1.88 7.48
C ASN A 75 -25.38 -2.31 7.68
N TYR A 76 -25.60 -3.52 8.17
CA TYR A 76 -26.95 -4.04 8.36
C TYR A 76 -27.69 -3.31 9.49
N ALA A 77 -27.05 -3.07 10.62
CA ALA A 77 -27.65 -2.29 11.71
C ALA A 77 -28.04 -0.88 11.26
N ILE A 78 -27.08 -0.15 10.69
CA ILE A 78 -27.24 1.28 10.41
C ILE A 78 -28.15 1.50 9.18
N LYS A 79 -27.83 0.87 8.04
CA LYS A 79 -28.63 1.01 6.79
C LYS A 79 -29.99 0.36 6.95
N GLY A 80 -30.02 -0.86 7.49
CA GLY A 80 -31.27 -1.60 7.68
C GLY A 80 -32.24 -0.84 8.57
N TYR A 81 -31.76 -0.22 9.67
CA TYR A 81 -32.61 0.58 10.54
C TYR A 81 -33.04 1.89 9.86
N ALA A 82 -32.10 2.61 9.25
CA ALA A 82 -32.37 3.88 8.59
C ALA A 82 -33.45 3.76 7.51
N PHE A 83 -33.34 2.76 6.62
CA PHE A 83 -34.32 2.57 5.54
C PHE A 83 -35.67 2.07 6.05
N ALA A 84 -35.67 1.16 7.05
CA ALA A 84 -36.93 0.68 7.64
C ALA A 84 -37.73 1.76 8.38
N HIS A 85 -37.07 2.84 8.83
CA HIS A 85 -37.69 3.90 9.64
C HIS A 85 -37.67 5.28 8.97
N ARG A 86 -37.44 5.33 7.66
CA ARG A 86 -37.31 6.57 6.87
C ARG A 86 -38.54 7.49 6.99
N GLU A 87 -39.72 6.92 7.14
CA GLU A 87 -40.96 7.70 7.29
C GLU A 87 -41.05 8.40 8.67
N ARG A 88 -40.33 7.86 9.66
CA ARG A 88 -40.29 8.43 11.02
C ARG A 88 -39.33 9.59 11.14
N GLY A 89 -38.25 9.58 10.36
CA GLY A 89 -37.22 10.60 10.32
C GLY A 89 -36.03 10.21 9.48
N ASN A 90 -35.11 11.14 9.28
CA ASN A 90 -33.95 10.94 8.43
C ASN A 90 -32.64 11.44 9.05
N HIS A 91 -32.59 11.61 10.38
CA HIS A 91 -31.39 12.09 11.06
C HIS A 91 -30.75 10.98 11.90
N ILE A 92 -29.41 10.89 11.82
CA ILE A 92 -28.56 9.92 12.51
C ILE A 92 -27.48 10.68 13.28
N ILE A 93 -27.17 10.21 14.48
CA ILE A 93 -26.07 10.74 15.29
C ILE A 93 -24.98 9.70 15.39
N THR A 94 -23.72 10.10 15.15
CA THR A 94 -22.53 9.25 15.30
C THR A 94 -21.35 10.07 15.88
N SER A 95 -20.20 9.45 16.16
CA SER A 95 -19.03 10.15 16.67
C SER A 95 -18.00 10.43 15.57
N THR A 96 -17.09 11.39 15.83
CA THR A 96 -15.98 11.73 14.90
C THR A 96 -14.87 10.68 14.89
N ILE A 97 -14.91 9.67 15.76
CA ILE A 97 -13.84 8.68 15.93
C ILE A 97 -14.25 7.25 15.53
N GLU A 98 -15.35 7.10 14.82
CA GLU A 98 -15.87 5.80 14.38
C GLU A 98 -14.94 5.09 13.40
N HIS A 99 -15.04 3.77 13.38
CA HIS A 99 -14.36 2.96 12.36
C HIS A 99 -14.94 3.25 10.97
N PRO A 100 -14.14 3.14 9.87
CA PRO A 100 -14.63 3.32 8.49
C PRO A 100 -15.89 2.51 8.15
N ALA A 101 -16.11 1.34 8.77
CA ALA A 101 -17.32 0.54 8.58
C ALA A 101 -18.62 1.23 9.10
N VAL A 102 -18.50 2.30 9.90
CA VAL A 102 -19.59 3.17 10.33
C VAL A 102 -19.56 4.49 9.56
N MET A 103 -18.39 5.13 9.48
CA MET A 103 -18.22 6.43 8.81
C MET A 103 -18.66 6.40 7.35
N GLU A 104 -18.20 5.41 6.57
CA GLU A 104 -18.56 5.30 5.15
C GLU A 104 -20.05 4.95 4.96
N VAL A 105 -20.66 4.23 5.91
CA VAL A 105 -22.10 3.97 5.90
C VAL A 105 -22.89 5.25 6.15
N CYS A 106 -22.45 6.09 7.08
CA CYS A 106 -23.05 7.40 7.35
C CYS A 106 -22.98 8.31 6.12
N LYS A 107 -21.81 8.43 5.48
CA LYS A 107 -21.64 9.18 4.22
C LYS A 107 -22.54 8.66 3.09
N TYR A 108 -22.65 7.34 2.95
CA TYR A 108 -23.57 6.74 2.00
C TYR A 108 -25.02 7.14 2.27
N LEU A 109 -25.45 7.17 3.53
CA LEU A 109 -26.81 7.58 3.90
C LEU A 109 -27.03 9.09 3.66
N GLU A 110 -26.03 9.94 3.88
CA GLU A 110 -26.08 11.38 3.50
C GLU A 110 -26.36 11.53 2.00
N SER A 111 -25.69 10.76 1.14
CA SER A 111 -25.97 10.78 -0.31
C SER A 111 -27.34 10.20 -0.70
N ASN A 112 -28.05 9.54 0.25
CA ASN A 112 -29.38 8.96 0.08
C ASN A 112 -30.49 9.73 0.83
N GLY A 113 -30.23 10.98 1.20
CA GLY A 113 -31.25 11.89 1.76
C GLY A 113 -31.40 11.82 3.29
N PHE A 114 -30.46 11.24 3.99
CA PHE A 114 -30.34 11.35 5.44
C PHE A 114 -29.41 12.51 5.82
N SER A 115 -29.55 13.00 7.03
CA SER A 115 -28.60 13.92 7.66
C SER A 115 -27.85 13.21 8.79
N VAL A 116 -26.58 13.55 8.98
CA VAL A 116 -25.73 12.92 10.00
C VAL A 116 -25.06 13.99 10.86
N SER A 117 -25.22 13.88 12.18
CA SER A 117 -24.45 14.68 13.14
C SER A 117 -23.27 13.89 13.69
N TYR A 118 -22.06 14.42 13.49
CA TYR A 118 -20.81 13.83 13.97
C TYR A 118 -20.40 14.49 15.27
N ILE A 119 -20.61 13.81 16.40
CA ILE A 119 -20.34 14.37 17.74
C ILE A 119 -18.84 14.36 18.03
N PRO A 120 -18.26 15.49 18.45
CA PRO A 120 -16.87 15.56 18.84
C PRO A 120 -16.61 14.80 20.14
N VAL A 121 -15.34 14.48 20.34
CA VAL A 121 -14.84 13.83 21.57
C VAL A 121 -13.94 14.80 22.34
N ASP A 122 -13.69 14.51 23.61
CA ASP A 122 -12.71 15.22 24.41
C ASP A 122 -11.24 14.79 24.07
N GLU A 123 -10.27 15.33 24.78
CA GLU A 123 -8.84 15.03 24.61
C GLU A 123 -8.48 13.57 24.92
N PHE A 124 -9.35 12.82 25.59
CA PHE A 124 -9.22 11.40 25.90
C PHE A 124 -9.97 10.51 24.91
N GLY A 125 -10.71 11.10 23.98
CA GLY A 125 -11.50 10.39 22.98
C GLY A 125 -12.86 9.90 23.54
N VAL A 126 -13.39 10.53 24.56
CA VAL A 126 -14.73 10.25 25.09
C VAL A 126 -15.74 11.16 24.42
N VAL A 127 -16.87 10.63 23.97
CA VAL A 127 -17.99 11.37 23.36
C VAL A 127 -18.57 12.36 24.35
N GLN A 128 -18.79 13.61 23.93
CA GLN A 128 -19.36 14.67 24.77
C GLN A 128 -20.89 14.54 24.82
N LEU A 129 -21.41 14.03 25.95
CA LEU A 129 -22.84 13.69 26.12
C LEU A 129 -23.75 14.87 25.96
N GLU A 130 -23.35 16.05 26.44
CA GLU A 130 -24.14 17.29 26.33
C GLU A 130 -24.30 17.70 24.87
N LEU A 131 -23.26 17.58 24.06
CA LEU A 131 -23.33 17.89 22.63
C LEU A 131 -24.12 16.83 21.87
N LEU A 132 -24.05 15.55 22.30
CA LEU A 132 -24.89 14.49 21.73
C LEU A 132 -26.38 14.77 21.99
N GLU A 133 -26.76 15.13 23.21
CA GLU A 133 -28.17 15.43 23.54
C GLU A 133 -28.65 16.68 22.80
N GLN A 134 -27.83 17.74 22.67
CA GLN A 134 -28.14 18.95 21.90
C GLN A 134 -28.32 18.69 20.39
N ALA A 135 -27.65 17.69 19.83
CA ALA A 135 -27.77 17.33 18.43
C ALA A 135 -29.08 16.57 18.09
N ILE A 136 -29.84 16.14 19.10
CA ILE A 136 -31.10 15.42 18.91
C ILE A 136 -32.15 16.37 18.32
N THR A 137 -32.79 15.93 17.25
CA THR A 137 -33.90 16.62 16.59
C THR A 137 -35.15 15.71 16.53
N PRO A 138 -36.33 16.24 16.22
CA PRO A 138 -37.51 15.40 15.97
C PRO A 138 -37.34 14.39 14.83
N GLN A 139 -36.35 14.60 13.94
CA GLN A 139 -36.04 13.70 12.83
C GLN A 139 -34.99 12.63 13.20
N THR A 140 -34.45 12.66 14.43
CA THR A 140 -33.43 11.70 14.87
C THR A 140 -34.04 10.33 15.09
N ILE A 141 -33.57 9.33 14.35
CA ILE A 141 -34.07 7.96 14.43
C ILE A 141 -33.06 6.98 15.02
N LEU A 142 -31.76 7.26 14.92
CA LEU A 142 -30.69 6.35 15.32
C LEU A 142 -29.51 7.10 15.92
N ILE A 143 -28.98 6.59 17.02
CA ILE A 143 -27.66 6.94 17.54
C ILE A 143 -26.75 5.73 17.35
N THR A 144 -25.58 5.90 16.74
CA THR A 144 -24.60 4.84 16.49
C THR A 144 -23.22 5.29 16.98
N ILE A 145 -22.76 4.72 18.08
CA ILE A 145 -21.49 5.05 18.74
C ILE A 145 -20.73 3.76 19.04
N MET A 146 -19.46 3.69 18.67
CA MET A 146 -18.62 2.52 18.98
C MET A 146 -18.49 2.30 20.49
N HIS A 147 -18.47 1.05 20.93
CA HIS A 147 -18.29 0.75 22.35
C HIS A 147 -16.87 1.08 22.83
N SER A 148 -15.88 0.84 21.99
CA SER A 148 -14.47 1.18 22.29
C SER A 148 -13.69 1.47 21.02
N ASN A 149 -12.79 2.47 21.08
CA ASN A 149 -12.03 2.88 19.93
C ASN A 149 -10.88 1.90 19.62
N ASN A 150 -10.74 1.54 18.35
CA ASN A 150 -9.76 0.57 17.86
C ASN A 150 -8.31 1.08 17.84
N GLU A 151 -8.10 2.40 17.92
CA GLU A 151 -6.77 3.01 17.89
C GLU A 151 -6.27 3.37 19.29
N ILE A 152 -7.01 4.21 20.02
CA ILE A 152 -6.62 4.72 21.34
C ILE A 152 -7.11 3.87 22.51
N GLY A 153 -8.03 2.96 22.24
CA GLY A 153 -8.56 2.01 23.24
C GLY A 153 -9.63 2.57 24.18
N THR A 154 -9.97 3.86 24.11
CA THR A 154 -10.97 4.50 24.99
C THR A 154 -12.32 3.81 24.88
N ILE A 155 -12.94 3.55 26.03
CA ILE A 155 -14.29 2.97 26.18
C ILE A 155 -15.29 4.11 26.27
N GLN A 156 -16.40 4.04 25.52
CA GLN A 156 -17.43 5.05 25.47
C GLN A 156 -18.52 4.81 26.53
N PRO A 157 -19.19 5.86 27.03
CA PRO A 157 -20.27 5.78 28.02
C PRO A 157 -21.60 5.34 27.35
N ILE A 158 -21.64 4.09 26.85
CA ILE A 158 -22.78 3.60 26.05
C ILE A 158 -24.06 3.53 26.85
N ALA A 159 -24.00 3.17 28.14
CA ALA A 159 -25.19 3.09 28.99
C ALA A 159 -25.83 4.49 29.17
N GLU A 160 -25.05 5.49 29.43
CA GLU A 160 -25.50 6.89 29.54
C GLU A 160 -26.06 7.41 28.20
N ILE A 161 -25.45 7.04 27.07
CA ILE A 161 -25.97 7.36 25.73
C ILE A 161 -27.30 6.63 25.49
N ALA A 162 -27.44 5.38 25.94
CA ALA A 162 -28.68 4.62 25.84
C ALA A 162 -29.81 5.22 26.67
N ASP A 163 -29.51 5.75 27.87
CA ASP A 163 -30.49 6.48 28.69
C ASP A 163 -30.99 7.74 28.00
N ILE A 164 -30.09 8.51 27.36
CA ILE A 164 -30.45 9.66 26.53
C ILE A 164 -31.32 9.20 25.34
N ALA A 165 -30.88 8.21 24.58
CA ALA A 165 -31.65 7.66 23.45
C ALA A 165 -33.07 7.24 23.85
N LYS A 166 -33.21 6.54 24.97
CA LYS A 166 -34.47 6.09 25.51
C LYS A 166 -35.39 7.26 25.87
N LYS A 167 -34.87 8.31 26.49
CA LYS A 167 -35.65 9.53 26.84
C LYS A 167 -36.33 10.14 25.61
N TYR A 168 -35.70 10.09 24.44
CA TYR A 168 -36.21 10.63 23.19
C TYR A 168 -36.82 9.56 22.27
N ASN A 169 -36.91 8.31 22.70
CA ASN A 169 -37.44 7.17 21.94
C ASN A 169 -36.67 6.96 20.61
N ILE A 170 -35.32 7.03 20.66
CA ILE A 170 -34.39 6.85 19.55
C ILE A 170 -33.73 5.49 19.72
N ALA A 171 -33.54 4.74 18.62
CA ALA A 171 -32.79 3.48 18.66
C ALA A 171 -31.28 3.71 18.81
N ILE A 172 -30.60 2.77 19.49
CA ILE A 172 -29.17 2.83 19.71
C ILE A 172 -28.47 1.58 19.16
N HIS A 173 -27.43 1.82 18.36
CA HIS A 173 -26.49 0.82 17.87
C HIS A 173 -25.10 1.08 18.44
N THR A 174 -24.35 0.02 18.73
CA THR A 174 -22.94 0.12 19.12
C THR A 174 -22.07 -0.87 18.33
N ASP A 175 -20.94 -0.38 17.77
CA ASP A 175 -19.88 -1.23 17.24
C ASP A 175 -19.00 -1.74 18.39
N ALA A 176 -19.20 -3.00 18.78
CA ALA A 176 -18.45 -3.64 19.86
C ALA A 176 -17.34 -4.57 19.36
N ALA A 177 -16.89 -4.42 18.10
CA ALA A 177 -15.88 -5.28 17.50
C ALA A 177 -14.57 -5.37 18.29
N GLN A 178 -14.19 -4.32 19.00
CA GLN A 178 -12.96 -4.31 19.80
C GLN A 178 -13.17 -4.76 21.25
N SER A 179 -14.39 -4.73 21.77
CA SER A 179 -14.70 -4.99 23.19
C SER A 179 -15.14 -6.41 23.47
N VAL A 180 -16.00 -6.98 22.62
CA VAL A 180 -16.54 -8.34 22.83
C VAL A 180 -15.40 -9.34 22.95
N GLY A 181 -15.42 -10.13 24.03
CA GLY A 181 -14.38 -11.12 24.33
C GLY A 181 -13.09 -10.57 24.97
N LYS A 182 -12.97 -9.23 25.11
CA LYS A 182 -11.83 -8.55 25.76
C LYS A 182 -12.25 -7.66 26.92
N TYR A 183 -13.52 -7.33 27.00
CA TYR A 183 -14.11 -6.51 28.05
C TYR A 183 -15.50 -7.06 28.36
N HIS A 184 -16.06 -6.75 29.54
CA HIS A 184 -17.42 -7.14 29.87
C HIS A 184 -18.40 -6.36 28.98
N VAL A 185 -19.22 -7.09 28.24
CA VAL A 185 -20.24 -6.54 27.34
C VAL A 185 -21.53 -7.29 27.57
N ASP A 186 -22.52 -6.61 28.18
CA ASP A 186 -23.86 -7.11 28.43
C ASP A 186 -24.87 -6.15 27.78
N VAL A 187 -25.63 -6.62 26.79
CA VAL A 187 -26.54 -5.76 26.01
C VAL A 187 -27.65 -5.15 26.88
N ASN A 188 -28.02 -5.81 28.01
CA ASN A 188 -29.03 -5.31 28.92
C ASN A 188 -28.49 -4.21 29.83
N GLU A 189 -27.23 -4.35 30.31
CA GLU A 189 -26.55 -3.31 31.09
C GLU A 189 -26.22 -2.08 30.22
N LEU A 190 -25.82 -2.31 28.96
CA LEU A 190 -25.56 -1.24 28.00
C LEU A 190 -26.85 -0.56 27.50
N GLY A 191 -27.99 -1.23 27.59
CA GLY A 191 -29.27 -0.68 27.14
C GLY A 191 -29.41 -0.51 25.62
N VAL A 192 -28.58 -1.18 24.82
CA VAL A 192 -28.55 -1.04 23.38
C VAL A 192 -29.61 -1.87 22.67
N ASP A 193 -30.04 -1.39 21.50
CA ASP A 193 -31.01 -2.11 20.66
C ASP A 193 -30.31 -2.95 19.58
N MET A 194 -29.09 -2.58 19.19
CA MET A 194 -28.27 -3.33 18.23
C MET A 194 -26.79 -3.29 18.63
N LEU A 195 -26.06 -4.39 18.37
CA LEU A 195 -24.63 -4.50 18.69
C LEU A 195 -23.91 -5.35 17.65
N SER A 196 -22.81 -4.83 17.10
CA SER A 196 -21.99 -5.49 16.09
C SER A 196 -20.81 -6.24 16.71
N ILE A 197 -20.56 -7.49 16.23
CA ILE A 197 -19.47 -8.37 16.65
C ILE A 197 -18.61 -8.74 15.45
N ALA A 198 -17.29 -8.69 15.60
CA ALA A 198 -16.32 -9.15 14.61
C ALA A 198 -15.52 -10.35 15.15
N GLY A 199 -15.70 -11.54 14.55
CA GLY A 199 -15.12 -12.78 15.06
C GLY A 199 -13.60 -12.77 15.14
N HIS A 200 -12.93 -12.28 14.12
CA HIS A 200 -11.46 -12.25 14.05
C HIS A 200 -10.78 -11.35 15.11
N LYS A 201 -11.54 -10.60 15.89
CA LYS A 201 -11.02 -9.77 17.00
C LYS A 201 -11.05 -10.50 18.35
N LEU A 202 -11.73 -11.66 18.42
CA LEU A 202 -11.85 -12.46 19.63
C LEU A 202 -11.39 -13.92 19.45
N TYR A 203 -10.38 -14.14 18.62
CA TYR A 203 -9.75 -15.42 18.33
C TYR A 203 -10.64 -16.44 17.59
N ALA A 204 -11.70 -15.97 16.92
CA ALA A 204 -12.43 -16.71 15.92
C ALA A 204 -11.78 -16.52 14.53
N PRO A 205 -12.17 -17.31 13.52
CA PRO A 205 -11.67 -17.13 12.16
C PRO A 205 -12.11 -15.80 11.55
N LYS A 206 -11.48 -15.41 10.44
CA LYS A 206 -11.92 -14.32 9.56
C LYS A 206 -13.14 -14.78 8.76
N GLY A 207 -13.96 -13.84 8.29
CA GLY A 207 -15.15 -14.18 7.48
C GLY A 207 -16.40 -14.46 8.28
N ILE A 208 -16.40 -14.22 9.61
CA ILE A 208 -17.56 -14.38 10.47
C ILE A 208 -17.72 -13.21 11.44
N GLY A 209 -18.97 -12.81 11.69
CA GLY A 209 -19.40 -11.89 12.72
C GLY A 209 -20.83 -12.20 13.15
N ALA A 210 -21.37 -11.36 14.01
CA ALA A 210 -22.76 -11.41 14.41
C ALA A 210 -23.31 -10.01 14.66
N LEU A 211 -24.60 -9.85 14.43
CA LEU A 211 -25.37 -8.67 14.79
C LEU A 211 -26.42 -9.08 15.83
N TYR A 212 -26.38 -8.45 17.01
CA TYR A 212 -27.47 -8.45 17.94
C TYR A 212 -28.56 -7.47 17.51
N ILE A 213 -29.79 -7.91 17.48
CA ILE A 213 -31.00 -7.12 17.17
C ILE A 213 -32.03 -7.44 18.21
N LYS A 214 -32.29 -6.49 19.10
CA LYS A 214 -33.29 -6.62 20.17
C LYS A 214 -34.65 -6.96 19.60
N GLU A 215 -35.40 -7.80 20.29
CA GLU A 215 -36.77 -8.15 19.94
C GLU A 215 -37.63 -6.89 19.75
N GLY A 216 -38.35 -6.80 18.64
CA GLY A 216 -39.15 -5.62 18.27
C GLY A 216 -38.46 -4.61 17.35
N ILE A 217 -37.12 -4.65 17.18
CA ILE A 217 -36.40 -3.82 16.22
C ILE A 217 -36.58 -4.38 14.81
N VAL A 218 -37.03 -3.53 13.90
CA VAL A 218 -37.25 -3.86 12.49
C VAL A 218 -36.12 -3.28 11.63
N LEU A 219 -35.52 -4.13 10.82
CA LEU A 219 -34.49 -3.74 9.84
C LEU A 219 -34.94 -4.10 8.42
N GLU A 220 -34.67 -3.23 7.48
CA GLU A 220 -34.71 -3.60 6.06
C GLU A 220 -33.56 -4.55 5.75
N LYS A 221 -33.82 -5.61 4.99
CA LYS A 221 -32.81 -6.62 4.66
C LYS A 221 -31.70 -6.03 3.82
N LEU A 222 -30.45 -6.27 4.23
CA LEU A 222 -29.27 -5.90 3.42
C LEU A 222 -29.06 -6.88 2.26
N MET A 223 -29.34 -8.18 2.50
CA MET A 223 -29.21 -9.24 1.49
C MET A 223 -30.57 -9.94 1.28
N HIS A 224 -30.99 -10.03 0.01
CA HIS A 224 -32.24 -10.65 -0.39
C HIS A 224 -31.99 -12.05 -0.94
N GLY A 225 -32.88 -13.00 -0.61
CA GLY A 225 -32.80 -14.40 -1.01
C GLY A 225 -33.68 -15.30 -0.14
N ALA A 226 -33.28 -16.57 0.05
CA ALA A 226 -34.01 -17.52 0.87
C ALA A 226 -34.04 -17.11 2.35
N ASN A 227 -35.00 -17.66 3.10
CA ASN A 227 -35.38 -17.23 4.47
C ASN A 227 -34.43 -17.77 5.58
N HIS A 228 -33.11 -17.65 5.38
CA HIS A 228 -32.12 -17.98 6.40
C HIS A 228 -32.10 -16.92 7.51
N GLU A 229 -31.47 -17.23 8.63
CA GLU A 229 -31.35 -16.34 9.78
C GLU A 229 -32.72 -15.72 10.20
N GLN A 230 -33.77 -16.52 10.29
CA GLN A 230 -35.13 -16.08 10.61
C GLN A 230 -35.65 -15.02 9.61
N ASN A 231 -35.33 -15.18 8.34
CA ASN A 231 -35.68 -14.23 7.27
C ASN A 231 -35.03 -12.84 7.43
N LYS A 232 -33.92 -12.72 8.15
CA LYS A 232 -33.22 -11.47 8.37
C LYS A 232 -31.98 -11.34 7.44
N ARG A 233 -31.30 -12.47 7.12
CA ARG A 233 -30.11 -12.46 6.26
C ARG A 233 -30.11 -13.71 5.38
N ALA A 234 -30.16 -13.52 4.06
CA ALA A 234 -30.18 -14.60 3.09
C ALA A 234 -28.79 -15.21 2.87
N GLY A 235 -28.76 -16.44 2.36
CA GLY A 235 -27.54 -17.21 2.04
C GLY A 235 -27.36 -18.38 2.98
N THR A 236 -26.91 -19.51 2.44
CA THR A 236 -26.62 -20.73 3.23
C THR A 236 -25.66 -20.38 4.37
N GLU A 237 -25.98 -20.86 5.57
CA GLU A 237 -25.18 -20.59 6.77
C GLU A 237 -23.76 -21.15 6.64
N ASN A 238 -22.76 -20.34 6.91
CA ASN A 238 -21.35 -20.76 6.93
C ASN A 238 -21.06 -21.53 8.22
N VAL A 239 -21.44 -22.82 8.24
CA VAL A 239 -21.43 -23.67 9.44
C VAL A 239 -20.04 -23.70 10.08
N ILE A 240 -18.99 -23.81 9.29
CA ILE A 240 -17.59 -23.91 9.76
C ILE A 240 -17.23 -22.69 10.61
N GLU A 241 -17.42 -21.50 10.04
CA GLU A 241 -17.06 -20.24 10.68
C GLU A 241 -17.98 -19.89 11.84
N ILE A 242 -19.27 -20.24 11.73
CA ILE A 242 -20.27 -20.07 12.81
C ILE A 242 -19.89 -20.89 14.04
N VAL A 243 -19.50 -22.15 13.85
CA VAL A 243 -19.01 -23.02 14.95
C VAL A 243 -17.74 -22.45 15.55
N GLY A 244 -16.83 -21.94 14.71
CA GLY A 244 -15.62 -21.26 15.18
C GLY A 244 -15.92 -20.03 16.03
N LEU A 245 -16.85 -19.18 15.62
CA LEU A 245 -17.29 -18.02 16.41
C LEU A 245 -17.94 -18.43 17.73
N GLY A 246 -18.84 -19.41 17.71
CA GLY A 246 -19.49 -19.94 18.91
C GLY A 246 -18.46 -20.43 19.94
N LYS A 247 -17.48 -21.25 19.49
CA LYS A 247 -16.42 -21.76 20.37
C LYS A 247 -15.51 -20.64 20.90
N ALA A 248 -15.18 -19.67 20.09
CA ALA A 248 -14.41 -18.50 20.54
C ALA A 248 -15.15 -17.71 21.63
N CYS A 249 -16.47 -17.52 21.47
CA CYS A 249 -17.31 -16.87 22.48
C CYS A 249 -17.40 -17.68 23.78
N GLU A 250 -17.53 -19.01 23.71
CA GLU A 250 -17.50 -19.89 24.87
C GLU A 250 -16.17 -19.74 25.65
N ILE A 251 -15.04 -19.79 24.97
CA ILE A 251 -13.71 -19.62 25.58
C ILE A 251 -13.59 -18.22 26.18
N ALA A 252 -14.01 -17.18 25.44
CA ALA A 252 -13.95 -15.80 25.92
C ALA A 252 -14.74 -15.63 27.21
N ARG A 253 -15.95 -16.20 27.30
CA ARG A 253 -16.78 -16.19 28.51
C ARG A 253 -16.14 -16.97 29.65
N ARG A 254 -15.65 -18.20 29.39
CA ARG A 254 -14.99 -19.06 30.37
C ARG A 254 -13.80 -18.40 31.05
N ASP A 255 -12.95 -17.76 30.24
CA ASP A 255 -11.63 -17.25 30.64
C ASP A 255 -11.58 -15.73 30.78
N MET A 256 -12.72 -15.03 30.77
CA MET A 256 -12.80 -13.56 30.71
C MET A 256 -11.95 -12.88 31.77
N ALA A 257 -12.17 -13.16 33.05
CA ALA A 257 -11.44 -12.50 34.14
C ALA A 257 -9.92 -12.74 34.07
N LYS A 258 -9.52 -13.97 33.75
CA LYS A 258 -8.09 -14.34 33.59
C LYS A 258 -7.45 -13.59 32.43
N ASN A 259 -8.11 -13.57 31.27
CA ASN A 259 -7.58 -12.94 30.05
C ASN A 259 -7.51 -11.42 30.21
N LEU A 260 -8.52 -10.80 30.80
CA LEU A 260 -8.57 -9.37 31.07
C LEU A 260 -7.40 -8.97 31.97
N ALA A 261 -7.23 -9.63 33.13
CA ALA A 261 -6.15 -9.34 34.06
C ALA A 261 -4.75 -9.58 33.44
N HIS A 262 -4.62 -10.61 32.59
CA HIS A 262 -3.38 -10.89 31.88
C HIS A 262 -3.05 -9.79 30.86
N MET A 263 -3.97 -9.46 29.96
CA MET A 263 -3.77 -8.43 28.95
C MET A 263 -3.48 -7.06 29.59
N GLN A 264 -4.18 -6.71 30.65
CA GLN A 264 -3.94 -5.49 31.40
C GLN A 264 -2.50 -5.45 31.93
N ARG A 265 -2.03 -6.51 32.60
CA ARG A 265 -0.65 -6.60 33.11
C ARG A 265 0.38 -6.46 32.00
N MET A 266 0.18 -7.10 30.83
CA MET A 266 1.11 -7.03 29.71
C MET A 266 1.16 -5.61 29.10
N ARG A 267 -0.01 -4.98 28.94
CA ARG A 267 -0.12 -3.58 28.49
C ARG A 267 0.57 -2.61 29.46
N GLU A 268 0.33 -2.76 30.78
CA GLU A 268 0.93 -1.91 31.83
C GLU A 268 2.44 -2.11 31.91
N LEU A 269 2.92 -3.34 31.77
CA LEU A 269 4.36 -3.64 31.71
C LEU A 269 5.01 -2.95 30.50
N LEU A 270 4.40 -3.07 29.31
CA LEU A 270 4.88 -2.40 28.11
C LEU A 270 4.89 -0.88 28.27
N HIS A 271 3.80 -0.29 28.75
CA HIS A 271 3.70 1.14 29.00
C HIS A 271 4.73 1.63 30.00
N GLY A 272 4.85 0.97 31.13
CA GLY A 272 5.81 1.32 32.16
C GLY A 272 7.28 1.24 31.69
N ASN A 273 7.61 0.22 30.91
CA ASN A 273 8.94 0.07 30.32
C ASN A 273 9.25 1.19 29.32
N LEU A 274 8.31 1.53 28.42
CA LEU A 274 8.48 2.61 27.44
C LEU A 274 8.64 3.97 28.13
N MET A 275 7.80 4.27 29.13
CA MET A 275 7.88 5.54 29.87
C MET A 275 9.17 5.70 30.65
N LYS A 276 9.77 4.60 31.14
CA LYS A 276 11.05 4.64 31.87
C LYS A 276 12.26 4.84 30.96
N GLN A 277 12.21 4.28 29.74
CA GLN A 277 13.38 4.21 28.85
C GLN A 277 13.39 5.31 27.80
N ILE A 278 12.23 5.95 27.53
CA ILE A 278 12.09 6.91 26.45
C ILE A 278 11.54 8.22 27.04
N PRO A 279 12.26 9.35 26.97
CA PRO A 279 11.71 10.65 27.38
C PRO A 279 10.64 11.14 26.40
N ASN A 280 9.77 12.09 26.80
CA ASN A 280 8.75 12.71 25.96
C ASN A 280 7.85 11.71 25.21
N VAL A 281 7.36 10.69 25.91
CA VAL A 281 6.31 9.78 25.44
C VAL A 281 4.97 10.28 25.98
N LYS A 282 3.95 10.35 25.10
CA LYS A 282 2.59 10.72 25.48
C LYS A 282 1.67 9.50 25.31
N LEU A 283 0.92 9.17 26.37
CA LEU A 283 -0.20 8.22 26.28
C LEU A 283 -1.40 8.89 25.62
N ASN A 284 -2.01 8.25 24.64
CA ASN A 284 -3.23 8.70 23.98
C ASN A 284 -4.43 7.86 24.46
N GLY A 285 -5.63 8.48 24.46
CA GLY A 285 -6.83 7.87 24.98
C GLY A 285 -6.97 7.95 26.51
N HIS A 286 -8.11 7.54 27.04
CA HIS A 286 -8.43 7.69 28.46
C HIS A 286 -7.50 6.83 29.33
N PRO A 287 -6.91 7.37 30.42
CA PRO A 287 -5.92 6.65 31.21
C PRO A 287 -6.49 5.43 31.96
N GLN A 288 -7.76 5.44 32.31
CA GLN A 288 -8.44 4.39 33.10
C GLN A 288 -9.52 3.67 32.30
N LEU A 289 -10.46 4.41 31.67
CA LEU A 289 -11.57 3.87 30.86
C LEU A 289 -11.06 3.44 29.49
N ARG A 290 -10.30 2.34 29.43
CA ARG A 290 -9.69 1.83 28.22
C ARG A 290 -9.65 0.32 28.16
N LEU A 291 -9.59 -0.22 26.96
CA LEU A 291 -9.42 -1.65 26.70
C LEU A 291 -8.17 -2.20 27.42
N PRO A 292 -8.23 -3.41 27.99
CA PRO A 292 -7.12 -4.00 28.75
C PRO A 292 -5.90 -4.29 27.86
N ASN A 293 -6.09 -4.44 26.56
CA ASN A 293 -5.06 -4.88 25.62
C ASN A 293 -4.47 -3.76 24.76
N THR A 294 -5.03 -2.56 24.73
CA THR A 294 -4.64 -1.51 23.79
C THR A 294 -3.79 -0.43 24.46
N LEU A 295 -2.61 -0.21 23.92
CA LEU A 295 -1.70 0.88 24.26
C LEU A 295 -1.44 1.73 23.02
N ASN A 296 -1.82 2.99 23.07
CA ASN A 296 -1.50 3.96 22.02
C ASN A 296 -0.59 5.03 22.62
N VAL A 297 0.63 5.14 22.09
CA VAL A 297 1.63 6.09 22.56
C VAL A 297 2.24 6.87 21.42
N SER A 298 2.58 8.12 21.70
CA SER A 298 3.23 9.02 20.74
C SER A 298 4.63 9.37 21.18
N PHE A 299 5.58 9.29 20.25
CA PHE A 299 6.97 9.68 20.42
C PHE A 299 7.20 11.02 19.74
N LYS A 300 7.55 12.06 20.51
CA LYS A 300 7.69 13.42 19.98
C LYS A 300 8.80 13.53 18.93
N GLY A 301 8.50 14.14 17.78
CA GLY A 301 9.48 14.51 16.76
C GLY A 301 10.05 13.35 15.93
N ILE A 302 9.38 12.19 15.91
CA ILE A 302 9.79 11.01 15.13
C ILE A 302 8.59 10.51 14.35
N GLU A 303 8.81 9.99 13.16
CA GLU A 303 7.76 9.36 12.35
C GLU A 303 7.53 7.89 12.73
N ALA A 304 6.27 7.54 12.99
CA ALA A 304 5.87 6.19 13.38
C ALA A 304 6.29 5.13 12.36
N ASN A 305 6.20 5.42 11.06
CA ASN A 305 6.58 4.46 10.01
C ASN A 305 8.05 4.07 10.06
N MET A 306 8.93 4.99 10.46
CA MET A 306 10.35 4.69 10.65
C MET A 306 10.55 3.73 11.82
N ILE A 307 9.82 3.97 12.93
CA ILE A 307 9.90 3.09 14.11
C ILE A 307 9.34 1.71 13.74
N ILE A 308 8.19 1.63 13.07
CA ILE A 308 7.57 0.37 12.63
C ILE A 308 8.49 -0.41 11.69
N SER A 309 9.12 0.26 10.70
CA SER A 309 10.05 -0.40 9.78
C SER A 309 11.25 -1.01 10.48
N GLU A 310 11.81 -0.31 11.47
CA GLU A 310 12.92 -0.84 12.27
C GLU A 310 12.47 -1.97 13.20
N MET A 311 11.28 -1.86 13.80
CA MET A 311 10.69 -2.93 14.61
C MET A 311 10.45 -4.20 13.79
N GLU A 312 9.96 -4.08 12.56
CA GLU A 312 9.74 -5.22 11.65
C GLU A 312 11.05 -5.95 11.32
N ARG A 313 12.17 -5.21 11.15
CA ARG A 313 13.51 -5.81 10.97
C ARG A 313 13.93 -6.63 12.17
N GLU A 314 13.50 -6.26 13.37
CA GLU A 314 13.73 -7.01 14.61
C GLU A 314 12.65 -8.09 14.87
N GLY A 315 11.71 -8.25 13.93
CA GLY A 315 10.64 -9.25 14.01
C GLY A 315 9.49 -8.86 14.95
N ILE A 316 9.28 -7.56 15.21
CA ILE A 316 8.23 -7.03 16.09
C ILE A 316 7.17 -6.33 15.26
N ALA A 317 5.93 -6.81 15.32
CA ALA A 317 4.78 -6.26 14.60
C ALA A 317 3.92 -5.36 15.50
N ALA A 318 3.63 -4.14 15.04
CA ALA A 318 2.68 -3.19 15.65
C ALA A 318 2.07 -2.30 14.54
N SER A 319 1.15 -1.40 14.87
CA SER A 319 0.51 -0.51 13.89
C SER A 319 0.86 0.96 14.12
N ALA A 320 1.12 1.71 13.04
CA ALA A 320 1.23 3.16 13.10
C ALA A 320 -0.15 3.81 13.31
N GLY A 321 -0.21 4.90 14.08
CA GLY A 321 -1.40 5.74 14.23
C GLY A 321 -1.56 6.81 13.14
N ALA A 322 -0.58 6.94 12.25
CA ALA A 322 -0.62 7.75 11.05
C ALA A 322 -0.39 6.85 9.85
N ALA A 323 -1.34 6.80 8.91
CA ALA A 323 -1.15 6.08 7.66
C ALA A 323 -0.49 7.02 6.64
N CYS A 324 0.73 6.69 6.19
CA CYS A 324 1.26 7.26 4.95
C CYS A 324 0.56 6.57 3.78
N HIS A 325 -0.45 7.22 3.20
CA HIS A 325 -0.80 6.97 1.81
C HIS A 325 0.14 7.83 0.94
N THR A 326 0.48 7.33 -0.23
CA THR A 326 1.54 7.81 -1.13
C THR A 326 1.52 9.30 -1.50
N ASP A 327 0.47 10.06 -1.12
CA ASP A 327 0.29 11.46 -1.53
C ASP A 327 0.03 12.46 -0.38
N SER A 328 -0.12 11.99 0.86
CA SER A 328 -0.22 12.91 2.03
C SER A 328 0.03 12.14 3.34
N VAL A 329 0.76 12.76 4.24
CA VAL A 329 0.84 12.31 5.63
C VAL A 329 -0.49 12.62 6.30
N ASN A 330 -1.41 11.67 6.27
CA ASN A 330 -2.68 11.82 6.97
C ASN A 330 -2.58 11.26 8.38
N VAL A 331 -2.49 12.18 9.34
CA VAL A 331 -2.74 11.85 10.74
C VAL A 331 -4.14 11.22 10.84
N SER A 332 -4.26 10.11 11.57
CA SER A 332 -5.54 9.44 11.80
C SER A 332 -6.64 10.44 12.22
N PRO A 333 -7.86 10.31 11.68
CA PRO A 333 -9.01 11.11 12.12
C PRO A 333 -9.22 11.06 13.64
N VAL A 334 -8.95 9.92 14.28
CA VAL A 334 -9.04 9.74 15.73
C VAL A 334 -8.04 10.63 16.45
N LEU A 335 -6.77 10.67 16.00
CA LEU A 335 -5.73 11.51 16.61
C LEU A 335 -5.99 13.01 16.38
N LYS A 336 -6.60 13.38 15.25
CA LYS A 336 -7.08 14.74 14.99
C LYS A 336 -8.22 15.11 15.92
N ALA A 337 -9.18 14.21 16.11
CA ALA A 337 -10.36 14.46 16.95
C ALA A 337 -10.01 14.68 18.42
N ILE A 338 -8.95 14.06 18.94
CA ILE A 338 -8.45 14.30 20.31
C ILE A 338 -7.48 15.49 20.40
N ASN A 339 -7.38 16.32 19.35
CA ASN A 339 -6.52 17.51 19.27
C ASN A 339 -5.03 17.23 19.57
N LEU A 340 -4.54 16.04 19.16
CA LEU A 340 -3.14 15.71 19.33
C LEU A 340 -2.26 16.54 18.38
N SER A 341 -1.28 17.25 18.94
CA SER A 341 -0.38 18.08 18.11
C SER A 341 0.37 17.24 17.07
N THR A 342 0.61 17.80 15.89
CA THR A 342 1.27 17.10 14.77
C THR A 342 2.61 16.45 15.17
N ASN A 343 3.41 17.14 15.99
CA ASN A 343 4.69 16.63 16.49
C ASN A 343 4.59 15.34 17.31
N PHE A 344 3.43 15.06 17.92
CA PHE A 344 3.15 13.79 18.59
C PHE A 344 2.41 12.83 17.68
N ALA A 345 1.43 13.33 16.92
CA ALA A 345 0.58 12.50 16.07
C ALA A 345 1.37 11.71 15.03
N MET A 346 2.39 12.32 14.45
CA MET A 346 3.30 11.69 13.48
C MET A 346 4.07 10.50 14.07
N GLY A 347 4.42 10.55 15.34
CA GLY A 347 5.16 9.50 16.04
C GLY A 347 4.28 8.54 16.82
N THR A 348 2.99 8.39 16.46
CA THR A 348 2.04 7.57 17.21
C THR A 348 2.09 6.12 16.77
N ILE A 349 2.27 5.22 17.73
CA ILE A 349 2.21 3.76 17.54
C ILE A 349 1.13 3.18 18.43
N ARG A 350 0.32 2.31 17.83
CA ARG A 350 -0.60 1.45 18.56
C ARG A 350 0.04 0.09 18.77
N PHE A 351 0.23 -0.27 20.01
CA PHE A 351 0.52 -1.64 20.44
C PHE A 351 -0.76 -2.29 20.96
N SER A 352 -0.97 -3.54 20.64
CA SER A 352 -2.05 -4.31 21.24
C SER A 352 -1.59 -5.72 21.57
N VAL A 353 -1.66 -6.04 22.86
CA VAL A 353 -1.29 -7.35 23.40
C VAL A 353 -2.46 -8.33 23.30
N GLY A 354 -2.17 -9.62 23.36
CA GLY A 354 -3.18 -10.67 23.36
C GLY A 354 -3.06 -11.59 24.57
N ARG A 355 -3.99 -12.56 24.67
CA ARG A 355 -3.96 -13.54 25.76
C ARG A 355 -2.76 -14.49 25.75
N TYR A 356 -2.03 -14.54 24.64
CA TYR A 356 -0.80 -15.33 24.49
C TYR A 356 0.49 -14.51 24.62
N THR A 357 0.41 -13.18 24.69
CA THR A 357 1.57 -12.31 24.86
C THR A 357 2.26 -12.57 26.18
N THR A 358 3.55 -12.81 26.17
CA THR A 358 4.37 -13.11 27.36
C THR A 358 5.10 -11.87 27.88
N ALA A 359 5.49 -11.87 29.14
CA ALA A 359 6.30 -10.79 29.74
C ALA A 359 7.70 -10.69 29.06
N ASP A 360 8.28 -11.80 28.62
CA ASP A 360 9.56 -11.81 27.88
C ASP A 360 9.43 -11.10 26.53
N GLU A 361 8.36 -11.37 25.77
CA GLU A 361 8.08 -10.66 24.52
C GLU A 361 7.89 -9.15 24.75
N VAL A 362 7.15 -8.77 25.79
CA VAL A 362 6.93 -7.36 26.14
C VAL A 362 8.25 -6.66 26.53
N ASN A 363 9.11 -7.30 27.31
CA ASN A 363 10.39 -6.74 27.71
C ASN A 363 11.30 -6.55 26.50
N LYS A 364 11.46 -7.58 25.65
CA LYS A 364 12.26 -7.51 24.42
C LYS A 364 11.74 -6.44 23.46
N ALA A 365 10.42 -6.36 23.29
CA ALA A 365 9.81 -5.34 22.42
C ALA A 365 10.05 -3.92 22.98
N SER A 366 9.88 -3.71 24.29
CA SER A 366 10.09 -2.40 24.90
C SER A 366 11.56 -1.94 24.82
N GLU A 367 12.53 -2.84 25.02
CA GLU A 367 13.95 -2.56 24.85
C GLU A 367 14.30 -2.22 23.40
N ALA A 368 13.76 -2.97 22.43
CA ALA A 368 13.95 -2.70 21.01
C ALA A 368 13.39 -1.33 20.62
N VAL A 369 12.14 -1.04 21.01
CA VAL A 369 11.49 0.25 20.75
C VAL A 369 12.29 1.40 21.37
N ALA A 370 12.79 1.22 22.61
CA ALA A 370 13.57 2.25 23.27
C ALA A 370 14.90 2.52 22.53
N ARG A 371 15.61 1.49 22.10
CA ARG A 371 16.83 1.62 21.27
C ARG A 371 16.53 2.36 19.96
N ILE A 372 15.48 1.93 19.24
CA ILE A 372 15.07 2.50 17.95
C ILE A 372 14.71 3.98 18.11
N VAL A 373 13.80 4.32 19.04
CA VAL A 373 13.34 5.68 19.28
C VAL A 373 14.48 6.59 19.72
N ASN A 374 15.36 6.15 20.64
CA ASN A 374 16.50 6.95 21.10
C ASN A 374 17.55 7.17 19.99
N ARG A 375 17.69 6.23 19.05
CA ARG A 375 18.57 6.38 17.88
C ARG A 375 17.99 7.36 16.84
N LEU A 376 16.68 7.34 16.63
CA LEU A 376 16.00 8.15 15.61
C LEU A 376 15.70 9.59 16.06
N ARG A 377 15.96 9.95 17.32
CA ARG A 377 15.71 11.31 17.83
C ARG A 377 16.75 12.31 17.35
N PRO A 378 16.30 13.49 16.82
CA PRO A 378 17.23 14.54 16.39
C PRO A 378 17.90 15.31 17.54
N ASP A 379 17.36 15.26 18.77
CA ASP A 379 17.79 16.11 19.88
C ASP A 379 18.63 15.36 20.94
N LYS A 380 19.76 14.73 20.56
CA LYS A 380 20.83 14.50 21.54
C LYS A 380 21.78 15.70 21.51
N PRO A 381 22.05 16.40 22.66
CA PRO A 381 23.27 17.17 22.76
C PRO A 381 24.40 16.19 22.49
N ALA A 382 25.31 16.56 21.61
CA ALA A 382 26.51 15.79 21.35
C ALA A 382 27.24 15.62 22.69
N ASP A 383 27.17 14.43 23.29
CA ASP A 383 28.11 14.03 24.30
C ASP A 383 29.49 14.12 23.66
N THR A 384 30.29 15.05 24.16
CA THR A 384 31.68 15.26 23.79
C THR A 384 32.52 14.07 24.26
N GLN A 385 32.31 12.93 23.69
CA GLN A 385 33.31 11.89 23.55
C GLN A 385 33.65 11.85 22.05
N GLN A 386 34.91 12.18 21.77
CA GLN A 386 35.49 12.12 20.44
C GLN A 386 34.99 10.84 19.72
N PRO A 387 34.49 10.93 18.49
CA PRO A 387 34.14 9.74 17.74
C PRO A 387 35.45 8.97 17.52
N GLN A 388 35.55 7.78 18.05
CA GLN A 388 36.32 6.77 17.36
C GLN A 388 35.70 6.66 16.00
N GLU A 389 36.48 6.89 14.94
CA GLU A 389 36.15 6.71 13.55
C GLU A 389 35.64 5.28 13.32
N ALA A 390 34.38 5.04 13.61
CA ALA A 390 33.62 3.99 12.98
C ALA A 390 33.13 4.56 11.66
N ASN A 391 33.80 4.17 10.58
CA ASN A 391 33.44 4.40 9.19
C ASN A 391 32.10 3.72 8.93
N THR A 392 30.99 4.27 9.44
CA THR A 392 29.64 3.82 9.11
C THR A 392 29.25 4.52 7.81
N GLU A 393 29.50 3.83 6.72
CA GLU A 393 29.10 4.20 5.36
C GLU A 393 27.59 4.51 5.35
N ILE A 394 27.22 5.75 5.06
CA ILE A 394 25.81 6.17 4.93
C ILE A 394 25.23 5.50 3.70
N ARG A 395 24.20 4.66 3.89
CA ARG A 395 23.55 3.94 2.81
C ARG A 395 22.26 4.66 2.42
N LEU A 396 22.28 5.39 1.30
CA LEU A 396 21.16 6.20 0.80
C LEU A 396 19.88 5.39 0.59
N THR A 397 19.99 4.13 0.16
CA THR A 397 18.84 3.23 -0.07
C THR A 397 18.04 2.93 1.20
N GLN A 398 18.60 3.18 2.38
CA GLN A 398 17.89 3.04 3.66
C GLN A 398 16.93 4.21 3.94
N TYR A 399 17.09 5.32 3.24
CA TYR A 399 16.27 6.53 3.37
C TYR A 399 15.16 6.61 2.33
N SER A 400 14.96 5.56 1.51
CA SER A 400 13.92 5.49 0.49
C SER A 400 12.98 4.30 0.72
N HIS A 401 11.67 4.52 0.50
CA HIS A 401 10.64 3.47 0.57
C HIS A 401 10.67 2.55 -0.65
N GLY A 402 11.07 3.07 -1.80
CA GLY A 402 11.18 2.35 -3.06
C GLY A 402 12.56 2.53 -3.70
N LEU A 403 12.77 1.96 -4.88
CA LEU A 403 14.04 2.01 -5.62
C LEU A 403 13.81 2.49 -7.05
N GLY A 404 14.46 3.57 -7.43
CA GLY A 404 14.55 4.06 -8.81
C GLY A 404 13.17 4.16 -9.50
N CYS A 405 13.14 3.89 -10.79
CA CYS A 405 11.91 3.95 -11.60
C CYS A 405 10.84 2.92 -11.21
N ALA A 406 11.14 1.92 -10.39
CA ALA A 406 10.15 0.98 -9.86
C ALA A 406 9.15 1.61 -8.86
N CYS A 407 9.37 2.88 -8.45
CA CYS A 407 8.46 3.65 -7.59
C CYS A 407 7.40 4.45 -8.37
N LYS A 408 7.37 4.36 -9.70
CA LYS A 408 6.36 5.05 -10.52
C LYS A 408 4.94 4.63 -10.11
N ILE A 409 3.97 5.55 -10.24
CA ILE A 409 2.54 5.23 -10.06
C ILE A 409 2.18 4.09 -11.00
N ARG A 410 1.36 3.15 -10.49
CA ARG A 410 0.94 1.97 -11.28
C ARG A 410 0.31 2.40 -12.60
N PRO A 411 0.64 1.76 -13.75
CA PRO A 411 0.13 2.14 -15.06
C PRO A 411 -1.39 2.30 -15.10
N GLN A 412 -2.13 1.37 -14.47
CA GLN A 412 -3.60 1.39 -14.43
C GLN A 412 -4.18 2.65 -13.76
N VAL A 413 -3.49 3.16 -12.73
CA VAL A 413 -3.90 4.36 -12.01
C VAL A 413 -3.58 5.59 -12.84
N LEU A 414 -2.38 5.61 -13.43
CA LEU A 414 -1.92 6.73 -14.26
C LEU A 414 -2.78 6.90 -15.52
N GLU A 415 -3.05 5.81 -16.26
CA GLU A 415 -3.93 5.83 -17.43
C GLU A 415 -5.34 6.35 -17.12
N LYS A 416 -5.89 5.95 -15.96
CA LYS A 416 -7.22 6.43 -15.55
C LYS A 416 -7.23 7.94 -15.30
N ILE A 417 -6.18 8.47 -14.66
CA ILE A 417 -6.05 9.90 -14.35
C ILE A 417 -5.81 10.70 -15.65
N LEU A 418 -4.94 10.21 -16.53
CA LEU A 418 -4.57 10.90 -17.76
C LEU A 418 -5.73 10.98 -18.78
N LYS A 419 -6.66 10.02 -18.78
CA LYS A 419 -7.86 10.05 -19.65
C LYS A 419 -8.77 11.24 -19.36
N ASP A 420 -8.74 11.79 -18.14
CA ASP A 420 -9.58 12.91 -17.72
C ASP A 420 -8.91 14.27 -18.03
N ILE A 421 -7.67 14.28 -18.54
CA ILE A 421 -6.96 15.51 -18.92
C ILE A 421 -7.47 15.97 -20.31
N PRO A 422 -7.94 17.24 -20.44
CA PRO A 422 -8.41 17.77 -21.71
C PRO A 422 -7.32 17.72 -22.79
N ALA A 423 -7.70 17.32 -24.00
CA ALA A 423 -6.79 17.30 -25.14
C ALA A 423 -6.26 18.71 -25.46
N THR A 424 -4.94 18.80 -25.71
CA THR A 424 -4.31 20.05 -26.17
C THR A 424 -4.73 20.32 -27.62
N VAL A 425 -5.15 21.56 -27.92
CA VAL A 425 -5.65 21.99 -29.25
C VAL A 425 -4.59 22.78 -30.02
N ASP A 426 -3.36 22.95 -29.49
CA ASP A 426 -2.29 23.67 -30.14
C ASP A 426 -1.68 22.82 -31.30
N PRO A 427 -1.71 23.30 -32.58
CA PRO A 427 -1.15 22.55 -33.72
C PRO A 427 0.38 22.42 -33.68
N ASN A 428 1.07 23.15 -32.81
CA ASN A 428 2.50 23.03 -32.61
C ASN A 428 2.89 21.91 -31.63
N VAL A 429 1.94 21.33 -30.90
CA VAL A 429 2.17 20.15 -30.05
C VAL A 429 2.20 18.92 -30.97
N LEU A 430 3.40 18.34 -31.15
CA LEU A 430 3.60 17.18 -32.01
C LEU A 430 3.40 15.85 -31.24
N ILE A 431 3.84 15.82 -29.99
CA ILE A 431 3.69 14.68 -29.09
C ILE A 431 3.31 15.19 -27.71
N ASP A 432 2.24 14.64 -27.12
CA ASP A 432 1.75 14.96 -25.78
C ASP A 432 1.46 13.68 -24.97
N VAL A 433 0.94 13.85 -23.77
CA VAL A 433 0.61 12.78 -22.81
C VAL A 433 -0.30 11.66 -23.36
N ARG A 434 -1.04 11.90 -24.42
CA ARG A 434 -1.97 10.90 -25.03
C ARG A 434 -1.25 9.80 -25.79
N TYR A 435 -0.02 10.06 -26.22
CA TYR A 435 0.77 9.13 -27.01
C TYR A 435 1.60 8.17 -26.15
N SER A 436 1.67 8.41 -24.83
CA SER A 436 2.51 7.64 -23.89
C SER A 436 3.95 7.48 -24.40
N ASP A 437 4.49 8.55 -25.00
CA ASP A 437 5.85 8.60 -25.54
C ASP A 437 6.84 9.07 -24.47
N ASP A 438 8.15 8.90 -24.70
CA ASP A 438 9.20 9.16 -23.71
C ASP A 438 9.31 10.65 -23.33
N ALA A 439 8.97 11.59 -24.26
CA ALA A 439 9.02 13.03 -24.00
C ALA A 439 7.95 13.80 -24.77
N ALA A 440 7.60 14.98 -24.25
CA ALA A 440 6.76 15.94 -24.95
C ALA A 440 7.52 16.65 -26.07
N VAL A 441 6.89 16.88 -27.23
CA VAL A 441 7.49 17.56 -28.38
C VAL A 441 6.65 18.73 -28.85
N TYR A 442 7.26 19.91 -28.87
CA TYR A 442 6.65 21.15 -29.33
C TYR A 442 7.40 21.75 -30.53
N LYS A 443 6.70 21.98 -31.63
CA LYS A 443 7.25 22.59 -32.85
C LYS A 443 7.50 24.08 -32.63
N ILE A 444 8.75 24.53 -32.79
CA ILE A 444 9.11 25.95 -32.73
C ILE A 444 9.00 26.58 -34.14
N ASN A 445 9.47 25.89 -35.16
CA ASN A 445 9.39 26.28 -36.55
C ASN A 445 9.51 25.03 -37.48
N GLU A 446 9.59 25.24 -38.79
CA GLU A 446 9.60 24.14 -39.77
C GLU A 446 10.84 23.23 -39.71
N THR A 447 11.92 23.67 -39.07
CA THR A 447 13.18 22.93 -38.97
C THR A 447 13.55 22.54 -37.54
N THR A 448 12.82 23.04 -36.55
CA THR A 448 13.19 22.89 -35.13
C THR A 448 11.98 22.56 -34.27
N ALA A 449 12.07 21.47 -33.52
CA ALA A 449 11.14 21.11 -32.43
C ALA A 449 11.91 21.00 -31.11
N LEU A 450 11.27 21.44 -30.05
CA LEU A 450 11.73 21.30 -28.66
C LEU A 450 11.23 19.99 -28.11
N VAL A 451 12.14 19.16 -27.62
CA VAL A 451 11.84 17.93 -26.86
C VAL A 451 12.07 18.23 -25.39
N LYS A 452 11.13 17.89 -24.52
CA LYS A 452 11.22 18.16 -23.10
C LYS A 452 10.70 17.00 -22.26
N THR A 453 11.55 16.57 -21.32
CA THR A 453 11.20 15.52 -20.35
C THR A 453 11.52 15.96 -18.93
N ILE A 454 10.93 15.26 -17.97
CA ILE A 454 11.25 15.33 -16.54
C ILE A 454 11.25 13.92 -15.97
N ASP A 455 12.38 13.51 -15.39
CA ASP A 455 12.46 12.25 -14.67
C ASP A 455 13.27 12.41 -13.37
N PHE A 456 12.73 11.91 -12.25
CA PHE A 456 13.37 11.93 -10.93
C PHE A 456 12.86 10.78 -10.08
N PHE A 457 13.72 10.27 -9.21
CA PHE A 457 13.38 9.11 -8.37
C PHE A 457 14.23 9.04 -7.09
N ALA A 458 13.85 8.13 -6.20
CA ALA A 458 14.54 7.84 -4.95
C ALA A 458 15.82 7.00 -5.19
N PRO A 459 16.82 7.04 -4.28
CA PRO A 459 18.08 6.31 -4.41
C PRO A 459 17.91 4.82 -4.68
N ILE A 460 18.67 4.32 -5.63
CA ILE A 460 18.76 2.91 -6.01
C ILE A 460 20.11 2.28 -5.65
N VAL A 461 21.08 3.12 -5.35
CA VAL A 461 22.43 2.76 -4.88
C VAL A 461 22.78 3.60 -3.66
N ASP A 462 23.73 3.13 -2.85
CA ASP A 462 24.09 3.80 -1.60
C ASP A 462 25.09 4.95 -1.79
N ASP A 463 25.96 4.86 -2.80
CA ASP A 463 26.89 5.92 -3.13
C ASP A 463 26.14 7.13 -3.72
N PRO A 464 26.29 8.34 -3.13
CA PRO A 464 25.57 9.52 -3.58
C PRO A 464 26.03 10.04 -4.95
N TYR A 465 27.30 9.90 -5.30
CA TYR A 465 27.81 10.28 -6.59
C TYR A 465 27.21 9.40 -7.69
N ASP A 466 27.25 8.07 -7.49
CA ASP A 466 26.67 7.10 -8.43
C ASP A 466 25.17 7.31 -8.57
N PHE A 467 24.45 7.58 -7.49
CA PHE A 467 23.01 7.90 -7.54
C PHE A 467 22.75 9.13 -8.42
N GLY A 468 23.50 10.22 -8.22
CA GLY A 468 23.40 11.43 -9.02
C GLY A 468 23.70 11.19 -10.51
N ALA A 469 24.76 10.41 -10.78
CA ALA A 469 25.15 10.04 -12.14
C ALA A 469 24.09 9.20 -12.86
N ILE A 470 23.49 8.21 -12.17
CA ILE A 470 22.43 7.35 -12.72
C ILE A 470 21.17 8.17 -12.99
N ALA A 471 20.75 9.03 -12.05
CA ALA A 471 19.56 9.85 -12.20
C ALA A 471 19.67 10.83 -13.38
N ALA A 472 20.83 11.44 -13.56
CA ALA A 472 21.10 12.29 -14.71
C ALA A 472 21.12 11.51 -16.03
N THR A 473 21.71 10.31 -16.03
CA THR A 473 21.75 9.43 -17.20
C THR A 473 20.35 9.00 -17.63
N ASN A 474 19.49 8.66 -16.66
CA ASN A 474 18.11 8.28 -16.90
C ASN A 474 17.30 9.43 -17.50
N ALA A 475 17.35 10.63 -16.91
CA ALA A 475 16.64 11.81 -17.43
C ALA A 475 17.11 12.26 -18.84
N LEU A 476 18.37 12.00 -19.20
CA LEU A 476 18.91 12.26 -20.54
C LEU A 476 18.46 11.21 -21.57
N SER A 477 18.07 10.02 -21.12
CA SER A 477 17.75 8.89 -21.98
C SER A 477 16.54 9.16 -22.87
N ASP A 478 15.48 9.78 -22.34
CA ASP A 478 14.28 10.15 -23.10
C ASP A 478 14.61 11.05 -24.30
N ILE A 479 15.55 12.00 -24.11
CA ILE A 479 15.98 12.89 -25.22
C ILE A 479 16.67 12.07 -26.34
N TYR A 480 17.48 11.09 -25.96
CA TYR A 480 18.13 10.20 -26.92
C TYR A 480 17.16 9.24 -27.59
N ALA A 481 16.14 8.76 -26.86
CA ALA A 481 15.06 7.90 -27.40
C ALA A 481 14.23 8.62 -28.47
N MET A 482 14.03 9.94 -28.30
CA MET A 482 13.34 10.79 -29.29
C MET A 482 14.22 11.19 -30.48
N GLY A 483 15.45 10.70 -30.60
CA GLY A 483 16.41 11.09 -31.65
C GLY A 483 16.89 12.52 -31.52
N ALA A 484 16.68 13.18 -30.39
CA ALA A 484 16.98 14.58 -30.14
C ALA A 484 18.39 14.76 -29.55
N LYS A 485 18.92 15.98 -29.71
CA LYS A 485 20.20 16.41 -29.10
C LYS A 485 19.89 17.23 -27.85
N PRO A 486 20.33 16.81 -26.65
CA PRO A 486 20.17 17.61 -25.45
C PRO A 486 20.91 18.93 -25.54
N ILE A 487 20.35 20.00 -24.93
CA ILE A 487 20.93 21.37 -24.98
C ILE A 487 21.22 21.93 -23.58
N PHE A 488 20.37 21.68 -22.59
CA PHE A 488 20.58 22.02 -21.19
C PHE A 488 19.66 21.23 -20.29
N ALA A 489 19.94 21.25 -18.97
CA ALA A 489 19.11 20.67 -17.96
C ALA A 489 18.85 21.62 -16.77
N LEU A 490 17.79 21.31 -15.98
CA LEU A 490 17.51 21.90 -14.70
C LEU A 490 17.39 20.79 -13.64
N ASN A 491 17.98 20.98 -12.46
CA ASN A 491 17.90 20.02 -11.36
C ASN A 491 16.50 19.99 -10.71
N VAL A 492 16.03 18.80 -10.34
CA VAL A 492 14.92 18.58 -9.43
C VAL A 492 15.47 17.88 -8.20
N VAL A 493 15.41 18.56 -7.05
CA VAL A 493 16.00 18.10 -5.79
C VAL A 493 14.94 18.05 -4.71
N CYS A 494 14.71 16.87 -4.13
CA CYS A 494 14.02 16.68 -2.87
C CYS A 494 15.05 16.08 -1.89
N PHE A 495 15.34 16.78 -0.78
CA PHE A 495 16.42 16.34 0.12
C PHE A 495 16.08 16.58 1.58
N PRO A 496 16.24 15.56 2.46
CA PRO A 496 15.98 15.67 3.88
C PRO A 496 17.15 16.36 4.60
N ALA A 497 17.24 17.70 4.49
CA ALA A 497 18.35 18.49 5.00
C ALA A 497 18.54 18.40 6.53
N ASN A 498 17.48 18.02 7.25
CA ASN A 498 17.49 17.78 8.71
C ASN A 498 17.90 16.34 9.10
N ARG A 499 18.09 15.42 8.12
CA ARG A 499 18.37 14.00 8.36
C ARG A 499 19.65 13.49 7.69
N LEU A 500 20.06 14.11 6.60
CA LEU A 500 21.25 13.77 5.85
C LEU A 500 22.22 14.95 5.80
N PRO A 501 23.54 14.71 5.94
CA PRO A 501 24.56 15.73 5.76
C PRO A 501 24.46 16.37 4.37
N ILE A 502 24.65 17.69 4.27
CA ILE A 502 24.57 18.43 3.00
C ILE A 502 25.62 17.99 1.99
N GLU A 503 26.70 17.40 2.47
CA GLU A 503 27.77 16.81 1.67
C GLU A 503 27.25 15.69 0.77
N ILE A 504 26.26 14.93 1.23
CA ILE A 504 25.58 13.90 0.42
C ILE A 504 24.90 14.55 -0.80
N LEU A 505 24.20 15.65 -0.60
CA LEU A 505 23.59 16.38 -1.74
C LEU A 505 24.67 16.92 -2.68
N ARG A 506 25.79 17.41 -2.16
CA ARG A 506 26.91 17.88 -2.99
C ARG A 506 27.45 16.77 -3.91
N GLU A 507 27.61 15.56 -3.37
CA GLU A 507 28.09 14.41 -4.18
C GLU A 507 27.04 13.97 -5.21
N ILE A 508 25.75 13.97 -4.89
CA ILE A 508 24.66 13.71 -5.85
C ILE A 508 24.73 14.70 -7.03
N LEU A 509 24.82 16.00 -6.72
CA LEU A 509 24.91 17.05 -7.73
C LEU A 509 26.21 16.98 -8.54
N ARG A 510 27.33 16.55 -7.94
CA ARG A 510 28.60 16.33 -8.62
C ARG A 510 28.48 15.20 -9.65
N GLY A 511 27.93 14.03 -9.27
CA GLY A 511 27.71 12.92 -10.19
C GLY A 511 26.84 13.31 -11.38
N ALA A 512 25.77 14.05 -11.13
CA ALA A 512 24.90 14.56 -12.19
C ALA A 512 25.58 15.59 -13.10
N SER A 513 26.36 16.49 -12.53
CA SER A 513 27.12 17.50 -13.29
C SER A 513 28.15 16.86 -14.25
N ASP A 514 28.83 15.81 -13.77
CA ASP A 514 29.79 15.08 -14.60
C ASP A 514 29.10 14.38 -15.77
N LYS A 515 27.88 13.82 -15.56
CA LYS A 515 27.08 13.23 -16.65
C LYS A 515 26.53 14.27 -17.63
N ALA A 516 26.05 15.40 -17.13
CA ALA A 516 25.66 16.52 -18.00
C ALA A 516 26.84 17.00 -18.88
N LYS A 517 28.03 17.13 -18.30
CA LYS A 517 29.26 17.45 -19.03
C LYS A 517 29.64 16.39 -20.08
N GLU A 518 29.53 15.09 -19.74
CA GLU A 518 29.71 13.98 -20.68
C GLU A 518 28.70 14.05 -21.84
N ALA A 519 27.44 14.44 -21.57
CA ALA A 519 26.40 14.67 -22.58
C ALA A 519 26.66 15.95 -23.41
N GLY A 520 27.60 16.80 -23.01
CA GLY A 520 27.95 18.06 -23.69
C GLY A 520 26.97 19.21 -23.39
N ILE A 521 26.28 19.17 -22.22
CA ILE A 521 25.34 20.19 -21.82
C ILE A 521 25.68 20.80 -20.45
N ALA A 522 25.07 21.95 -20.14
CA ALA A 522 25.16 22.58 -18.83
C ALA A 522 23.85 22.38 -18.02
N ILE A 523 23.99 22.29 -16.71
CA ILE A 523 22.88 22.42 -15.78
C ILE A 523 22.74 23.91 -15.43
N LEU A 524 21.63 24.55 -15.82
CA LEU A 524 21.45 26.01 -15.72
C LEU A 524 20.80 26.49 -14.43
N GLY A 525 20.33 25.56 -13.60
CA GLY A 525 19.64 25.86 -12.35
C GLY A 525 18.77 24.69 -11.90
N GLY A 526 17.68 24.97 -11.24
CA GLY A 526 16.74 23.95 -10.78
C GLY A 526 15.89 24.42 -9.61
N HIS A 527 15.19 23.48 -8.99
CA HIS A 527 14.38 23.70 -7.79
C HIS A 527 14.74 22.67 -6.73
N SER A 528 14.73 23.11 -5.46
CA SER A 528 14.98 22.23 -4.31
C SER A 528 13.88 22.36 -3.27
N VAL A 529 13.46 21.23 -2.73
CA VAL A 529 12.45 21.11 -1.69
C VAL A 529 13.01 20.29 -0.52
N ASP A 530 12.77 20.73 0.72
CA ASP A 530 13.00 19.92 1.91
C ASP A 530 11.94 18.81 1.96
N ASP A 531 12.36 17.56 1.89
CA ASP A 531 11.48 16.38 1.83
C ASP A 531 12.01 15.29 2.79
N ASN A 532 11.15 14.42 3.25
CA ASN A 532 11.53 13.34 4.15
C ASN A 532 12.36 12.23 3.46
N GLU A 533 12.29 12.14 2.14
CA GLU A 533 12.94 11.13 1.31
C GLU A 533 13.82 11.81 0.24
N PRO A 534 15.11 11.44 0.12
CA PRO A 534 15.93 12.00 -0.94
C PRO A 534 15.42 11.53 -2.30
N LYS A 535 15.16 12.49 -3.22
CA LYS A 535 14.86 12.24 -4.63
C LYS A 535 15.67 13.22 -5.48
N TYR A 536 16.18 12.74 -6.57
CA TYR A 536 16.94 13.55 -7.50
C TYR A 536 16.65 13.16 -8.95
N GLY A 537 16.67 14.14 -9.82
CA GLY A 537 16.59 13.99 -11.25
C GLY A 537 16.70 15.33 -11.96
N MET A 538 16.32 15.36 -13.23
CA MET A 538 16.44 16.56 -14.06
C MET A 538 15.23 16.77 -14.96
N VAL A 539 14.95 18.02 -15.26
CA VAL A 539 14.22 18.42 -16.47
C VAL A 539 15.24 18.61 -17.56
N VAL A 540 15.13 17.85 -18.66
CA VAL A 540 16.06 17.97 -19.79
C VAL A 540 15.34 18.55 -21.00
N SER A 541 16.02 19.46 -21.71
CA SER A 541 15.54 20.03 -22.96
C SER A 541 16.46 19.62 -24.09
N GLY A 542 15.90 19.22 -25.22
CA GLY A 542 16.63 18.85 -26.44
C GLY A 542 16.01 19.47 -27.68
N LEU A 543 16.74 19.44 -28.79
CA LEU A 543 16.27 19.89 -30.11
C LEU A 543 16.34 18.76 -31.12
N VAL A 544 15.33 18.70 -31.99
CA VAL A 544 15.27 17.77 -33.12
C VAL A 544 14.59 18.45 -34.31
N HIS A 545 14.88 17.97 -35.52
CA HIS A 545 14.12 18.39 -36.71
C HIS A 545 12.72 17.73 -36.66
N PRO A 546 11.60 18.46 -36.89
CA PRO A 546 10.27 17.89 -36.78
C PRO A 546 10.02 16.60 -37.59
N GLN A 547 10.70 16.43 -38.71
CA GLN A 547 10.59 15.23 -39.57
C GLN A 547 11.55 14.09 -39.16
N LYS A 548 12.40 14.29 -38.15
CA LYS A 548 13.37 13.30 -37.65
C LYS A 548 13.14 12.87 -36.21
N ILE A 549 11.97 13.14 -35.72
CA ILE A 549 11.54 12.67 -34.39
C ILE A 549 11.40 11.17 -34.45
N TRP A 550 12.02 10.47 -33.53
CA TRP A 550 11.68 9.08 -33.23
C TRP A 550 10.56 9.08 -32.20
N SER A 551 9.62 8.16 -32.33
CA SER A 551 8.55 7.98 -31.37
C SER A 551 8.33 6.50 -31.10
N ASN A 552 7.56 6.17 -30.11
CA ASN A 552 7.14 4.79 -29.84
C ASN A 552 6.10 4.28 -30.88
N ALA A 553 5.57 5.16 -31.74
CA ALA A 553 4.64 4.80 -32.82
C ALA A 553 5.38 4.83 -34.18
N GLY A 554 5.01 3.91 -35.08
CA GLY A 554 5.52 3.88 -36.45
C GLY A 554 6.35 2.65 -36.81
N ALA A 555 6.51 1.70 -35.90
CA ALA A 555 7.11 0.40 -36.18
C ALA A 555 6.29 -0.33 -37.29
N LYS A 556 6.99 -1.02 -38.19
CA LYS A 556 6.42 -1.63 -39.40
C LYS A 556 6.58 -3.14 -39.38
N PRO A 557 5.69 -3.88 -40.05
CA PRO A 557 5.89 -5.31 -40.29
C PRO A 557 7.26 -5.59 -40.94
N GLY A 558 8.00 -6.57 -40.41
CA GLY A 558 9.32 -6.96 -40.89
C GLY A 558 10.48 -6.17 -40.26
N ASP A 559 10.23 -5.28 -39.31
CA ASP A 559 11.31 -4.59 -38.57
C ASP A 559 12.04 -5.57 -37.63
N ALA A 560 13.33 -5.44 -37.54
CA ALA A 560 14.18 -6.04 -36.54
C ALA A 560 14.14 -5.19 -35.26
N ILE A 561 14.08 -5.85 -34.09
CA ILE A 561 14.04 -5.23 -32.77
C ILE A 561 15.41 -5.36 -32.12
N ILE A 562 16.07 -4.23 -31.84
CA ILE A 562 17.41 -4.17 -31.25
C ILE A 562 17.35 -3.54 -29.87
N LEU A 563 17.89 -4.24 -28.86
CA LEU A 563 18.07 -3.73 -27.49
C LEU A 563 19.55 -3.41 -27.25
N THR A 564 19.87 -2.28 -26.60
CA THR A 564 21.22 -1.77 -26.48
C THR A 564 21.91 -1.95 -25.13
N LYS A 565 21.19 -2.30 -24.07
CA LYS A 565 21.74 -2.64 -22.74
C LYS A 565 21.12 -3.92 -22.20
N PRO A 566 21.78 -4.63 -21.26
CA PRO A 566 21.18 -5.77 -20.58
C PRO A 566 20.03 -5.33 -19.66
N ILE A 567 19.07 -6.24 -19.39
CA ILE A 567 18.00 -6.03 -18.42
C ILE A 567 18.26 -6.78 -17.11
N GLY A 568 17.50 -6.44 -16.07
CA GLY A 568 17.62 -7.01 -14.73
C GLY A 568 18.06 -5.99 -13.67
N THR A 569 18.02 -4.68 -13.97
CA THR A 569 18.46 -3.63 -13.02
C THR A 569 17.60 -3.61 -11.76
N GLY A 570 16.27 -3.83 -11.84
CA GLY A 570 15.39 -3.85 -10.67
C GLY A 570 15.70 -5.00 -9.72
N ILE A 571 15.90 -6.21 -10.24
CA ILE A 571 16.30 -7.39 -9.48
C ILE A 571 17.65 -7.16 -8.81
N ASN A 572 18.66 -6.68 -9.58
CA ASN A 572 20.02 -6.47 -9.08
C ASN A 572 20.11 -5.32 -8.08
N THR A 573 19.40 -4.20 -8.26
CA THR A 573 19.38 -3.10 -7.28
C THR A 573 18.66 -3.50 -5.99
N THR A 574 17.64 -4.35 -6.06
CA THR A 574 17.04 -4.97 -4.89
C THR A 574 18.03 -5.86 -4.13
N ALA A 575 18.87 -6.61 -4.87
CA ALA A 575 19.94 -7.39 -4.28
C ALA A 575 21.04 -6.52 -3.66
N ILE A 576 21.42 -5.39 -4.30
CA ILE A 576 22.35 -4.39 -3.75
C ILE A 576 21.83 -3.87 -2.42
N LYS A 577 20.57 -3.43 -2.36
CA LYS A 577 19.95 -2.93 -1.12
C LYS A 577 19.97 -3.97 0.00
N ARG A 578 19.79 -5.26 -0.34
CA ARG A 578 19.81 -6.38 0.61
C ARG A 578 21.23 -6.87 0.94
N GLY A 579 22.28 -6.33 0.31
CA GLY A 579 23.67 -6.74 0.51
C GLY A 579 23.99 -8.14 -0.02
N LEU A 580 23.30 -8.58 -1.06
CA LEU A 580 23.42 -9.95 -1.62
C LEU A 580 24.41 -10.05 -2.80
N LEU A 581 24.83 -8.92 -3.40
CA LEU A 581 25.77 -8.89 -4.52
C LEU A 581 27.19 -8.64 -4.04
N ASN A 582 28.17 -9.32 -4.69
CA ASN A 582 29.57 -8.97 -4.52
C ASN A 582 29.92 -7.66 -5.26
N GLN A 583 31.05 -7.06 -4.94
CA GLN A 583 31.42 -5.74 -5.45
C GLN A 583 31.56 -5.71 -6.96
N ALA A 584 32.13 -6.74 -7.59
CA ALA A 584 32.34 -6.77 -9.05
C ALA A 584 31.01 -6.74 -9.84
N PHE A 585 29.98 -7.46 -9.38
CA PHE A 585 28.67 -7.44 -10.00
C PHE A 585 27.90 -6.15 -9.69
N LYS A 586 28.07 -5.58 -8.48
CA LYS A 586 27.54 -4.26 -8.15
C LYS A 586 28.09 -3.19 -9.10
N ASP A 587 29.40 -3.19 -9.33
CA ASP A 587 30.07 -2.22 -10.22
C ASP A 587 29.64 -2.39 -11.69
N GLU A 588 29.37 -3.62 -12.16
CA GLU A 588 28.85 -3.90 -13.50
C GLU A 588 27.47 -3.24 -13.69
N VAL A 589 26.55 -3.43 -12.75
CA VAL A 589 25.18 -2.88 -12.80
C VAL A 589 25.21 -1.35 -12.73
N ILE A 590 25.98 -0.77 -11.81
CA ILE A 590 26.12 0.69 -11.64
C ILE A 590 26.71 1.31 -12.92
N ARG A 591 27.75 0.71 -13.50
CA ARG A 591 28.36 1.18 -14.73
C ARG A 591 27.37 1.21 -15.90
N SER A 592 26.55 0.17 -16.05
CA SER A 592 25.54 0.11 -17.09
C SER A 592 24.46 1.18 -16.89
N MET A 593 23.95 1.37 -15.66
CA MET A 593 22.95 2.39 -15.35
C MET A 593 23.49 3.82 -15.52
N SER A 594 24.78 4.07 -15.29
CA SER A 594 25.42 5.37 -15.47
C SER A 594 25.97 5.59 -16.89
N GLN A 595 25.82 4.64 -17.80
CA GLN A 595 26.25 4.78 -19.21
C GLN A 595 25.18 5.53 -20.02
N LEU A 596 25.54 6.67 -20.64
CA LEU A 596 24.64 7.43 -21.51
C LEU A 596 24.23 6.63 -22.75
N ASN A 597 22.94 6.73 -23.13
CA ASN A 597 22.44 6.20 -24.41
C ASN A 597 22.83 7.04 -25.62
N ARG A 598 23.64 8.08 -25.42
CA ARG A 598 24.13 9.00 -26.44
C ARG A 598 24.74 8.29 -27.65
N LYS A 599 25.69 7.37 -27.43
CA LYS A 599 26.41 6.66 -28.53
C LYS A 599 25.45 5.84 -29.37
N ALA A 600 24.50 5.15 -28.73
CA ALA A 600 23.50 4.39 -29.45
C ALA A 600 22.61 5.30 -30.30
N SER A 601 22.13 6.41 -29.74
CA SER A 601 21.33 7.39 -30.49
C SER A 601 22.15 8.01 -31.68
N GLU A 602 23.43 8.43 -31.47
CA GLU A 602 24.26 9.01 -32.51
C GLU A 602 24.55 8.03 -33.66
N VAL A 603 24.78 6.75 -33.37
CA VAL A 603 24.99 5.72 -34.39
C VAL A 603 23.74 5.50 -35.22
N MET A 604 22.60 5.38 -34.54
CA MET A 604 21.32 5.07 -35.18
C MET A 604 20.75 6.21 -36.04
N GLN A 605 21.26 7.44 -35.90
CA GLN A 605 20.97 8.54 -36.86
C GLN A 605 21.37 8.23 -38.30
N LYS A 606 22.21 7.22 -38.53
CA LYS A 606 22.65 6.80 -39.88
C LYS A 606 21.69 5.79 -40.52
N TYR A 607 20.77 5.24 -39.75
CA TYR A 607 19.86 4.14 -40.12
C TYR A 607 18.41 4.62 -40.17
N THR A 608 17.57 3.84 -40.80
CA THR A 608 16.14 4.08 -40.83
C THR A 608 15.53 3.58 -39.50
N VAL A 609 15.18 4.49 -38.60
CA VAL A 609 14.50 4.13 -37.34
C VAL A 609 13.00 4.38 -37.49
N HIS A 610 12.20 3.34 -37.49
CA HIS A 610 10.75 3.43 -37.57
C HIS A 610 10.09 3.73 -36.23
N ALA A 611 10.58 3.14 -35.14
CA ALA A 611 10.18 3.46 -33.77
C ALA A 611 11.37 3.28 -32.80
N CYS A 612 11.35 4.04 -31.72
CA CYS A 612 12.33 3.95 -30.65
C CYS A 612 11.68 4.31 -29.31
N THR A 613 12.11 3.66 -28.24
CA THR A 613 11.84 4.02 -26.84
C THR A 613 13.02 3.60 -25.97
N ASP A 614 13.13 4.10 -24.76
CA ASP A 614 14.06 3.55 -23.79
C ASP A 614 13.35 2.55 -22.84
N VAL A 615 14.12 1.68 -22.20
CA VAL A 615 13.55 0.64 -21.32
C VAL A 615 13.74 1.06 -19.88
N THR A 616 12.66 1.49 -19.23
CA THR A 616 12.66 1.98 -17.85
C THR A 616 11.66 1.23 -16.93
N GLY A 617 10.91 1.91 -16.10
CA GLY A 617 10.15 1.35 -14.98
C GLY A 617 9.08 0.31 -15.34
N PHE A 618 8.56 0.33 -16.57
CA PHE A 618 7.56 -0.65 -17.03
C PHE A 618 8.20 -1.96 -17.54
N GLY A 619 9.53 -2.02 -17.58
CA GLY A 619 10.26 -3.19 -18.03
C GLY A 619 10.20 -3.40 -19.55
N LEU A 620 10.98 -4.36 -20.06
CA LEU A 620 11.04 -4.60 -21.51
C LEU A 620 9.66 -4.90 -22.10
N MET A 621 8.86 -5.75 -21.44
CA MET A 621 7.53 -6.11 -21.94
C MET A 621 6.54 -4.94 -21.92
N GLY A 622 6.64 -4.04 -20.96
CA GLY A 622 5.80 -2.85 -20.89
C GLY A 622 6.08 -1.91 -22.07
N HIS A 623 7.34 -1.52 -22.28
CA HIS A 623 7.72 -0.63 -23.39
C HIS A 623 7.48 -1.26 -24.77
N LEU A 624 7.68 -2.57 -24.92
CA LEU A 624 7.26 -3.27 -26.13
C LEU A 624 5.74 -3.20 -26.34
N SER A 625 4.94 -3.32 -25.27
CA SER A 625 3.46 -3.19 -25.36
C SER A 625 3.06 -1.77 -25.81
N GLU A 626 3.73 -0.73 -25.33
CA GLU A 626 3.50 0.66 -25.76
C GLU A 626 3.74 0.81 -27.25
N VAL A 627 4.89 0.35 -27.76
CA VAL A 627 5.23 0.41 -29.18
C VAL A 627 4.26 -0.39 -30.05
N THR A 628 3.94 -1.62 -29.64
CA THR A 628 3.05 -2.50 -30.44
C THR A 628 1.64 -1.96 -30.52
N LEU A 629 1.09 -1.44 -29.43
CA LEU A 629 -0.24 -0.83 -29.39
C LEU A 629 -0.30 0.48 -30.19
N ALA A 630 0.72 1.35 -30.04
CA ALA A 630 0.79 2.62 -30.75
C ALA A 630 1.00 2.44 -32.28
N SER A 631 1.71 1.37 -32.67
CA SER A 631 2.00 1.06 -34.08
C SER A 631 0.96 0.12 -34.74
N GLY A 632 0.09 -0.57 -33.95
CA GLY A 632 -0.89 -1.52 -34.47
C GLY A 632 -0.24 -2.77 -35.09
N ILE A 633 0.83 -3.30 -34.52
CA ILE A 633 1.58 -4.46 -35.02
C ILE A 633 1.70 -5.56 -33.95
N ASN A 634 1.82 -6.80 -34.41
CA ASN A 634 2.25 -7.91 -33.57
C ASN A 634 3.77 -8.10 -33.66
N ILE A 635 4.40 -8.61 -32.62
CA ILE A 635 5.85 -8.87 -32.58
C ILE A 635 6.16 -10.26 -32.03
N GLU A 636 7.35 -10.79 -32.36
CA GLU A 636 7.91 -11.98 -31.75
C GLU A 636 9.23 -11.62 -31.02
N ILE A 637 9.36 -12.05 -29.78
CA ILE A 637 10.54 -11.84 -28.94
C ILE A 637 11.15 -13.20 -28.56
N HIS A 638 12.44 -13.34 -28.81
CA HIS A 638 13.23 -14.50 -28.41
C HIS A 638 13.78 -14.30 -26.99
N ALA A 639 13.16 -14.92 -26.00
CA ALA A 639 13.53 -14.76 -24.58
C ALA A 639 15.00 -15.10 -24.30
N GLY A 640 15.56 -16.10 -25.01
CA GLY A 640 16.95 -16.50 -24.89
C GLY A 640 17.97 -15.51 -25.48
N LYS A 641 17.55 -14.60 -26.37
CA LYS A 641 18.42 -13.58 -26.98
C LYS A 641 18.47 -12.27 -26.20
N VAL A 642 17.55 -12.07 -25.24
CA VAL A 642 17.55 -10.85 -24.42
C VAL A 642 18.75 -10.84 -23.48
N PRO A 643 19.65 -9.83 -23.58
CA PRO A 643 20.84 -9.78 -22.74
C PRO A 643 20.47 -9.49 -21.27
N LEU A 644 21.08 -10.24 -20.34
CA LEU A 644 20.86 -10.12 -18.90
C LEU A 644 22.16 -9.82 -18.17
N PHE A 645 22.10 -9.14 -17.02
CA PHE A 645 23.20 -9.14 -16.06
C PHE A 645 23.43 -10.55 -15.51
N ARG A 646 24.67 -10.89 -15.19
CA ARG A 646 25.12 -12.27 -14.88
C ARG A 646 24.32 -12.95 -13.77
N GLU A 647 23.97 -12.20 -12.69
CA GLU A 647 23.30 -12.79 -11.53
C GLU A 647 21.77 -12.67 -11.58
N THR A 648 21.20 -12.07 -12.62
CA THR A 648 19.75 -11.79 -12.68
C THR A 648 18.90 -13.05 -12.54
N GLU A 649 19.24 -14.13 -13.23
CA GLU A 649 18.49 -15.40 -13.18
C GLU A 649 18.60 -16.08 -11.81
N ASN A 650 19.78 -16.10 -11.21
CA ASN A 650 20.04 -16.66 -9.89
C ASN A 650 19.26 -15.92 -8.80
N LEU A 651 19.29 -14.58 -8.88
CA LEU A 651 18.56 -13.71 -7.93
C LEU A 651 17.04 -13.86 -8.08
N ALA A 652 16.52 -13.91 -9.30
CA ALA A 652 15.10 -14.12 -9.54
C ALA A 652 14.65 -15.50 -9.02
N ALA A 653 15.45 -16.55 -9.25
CA ALA A 653 15.20 -17.90 -8.72
C ALA A 653 15.22 -17.92 -7.18
N ALA A 654 16.04 -17.09 -6.55
CA ALA A 654 16.08 -16.89 -5.10
C ALA A 654 14.97 -15.94 -4.57
N ASN A 655 13.97 -15.61 -5.40
CA ASN A 655 12.86 -14.70 -5.07
C ASN A 655 13.30 -13.28 -4.65
N VAL A 656 14.41 -12.77 -5.21
CA VAL A 656 14.86 -11.40 -5.06
C VAL A 656 14.22 -10.55 -6.16
N ILE A 657 12.93 -10.30 -6.04
CA ILE A 657 12.11 -9.64 -7.06
C ILE A 657 11.54 -8.34 -6.47
N PRO A 658 11.68 -7.17 -7.14
CA PRO A 658 11.02 -5.94 -6.71
C PRO A 658 9.51 -6.00 -7.00
N GLY A 659 8.71 -5.33 -6.16
CA GLY A 659 7.24 -5.30 -6.31
C GLY A 659 6.78 -4.72 -7.65
N GLY A 660 7.54 -3.78 -8.22
CA GLY A 660 7.28 -3.20 -9.54
C GLY A 660 7.27 -4.25 -10.65
N SER A 661 8.21 -5.19 -10.65
CA SER A 661 8.33 -6.25 -11.67
C SER A 661 7.15 -7.23 -11.64
N ALA A 662 6.66 -7.59 -10.44
CA ALA A 662 5.47 -8.42 -10.29
C ALA A 662 4.20 -7.69 -10.77
N ASN A 663 4.09 -6.39 -10.51
CA ASN A 663 2.98 -5.55 -11.01
C ASN A 663 3.01 -5.44 -12.53
N ASN A 664 4.20 -5.24 -13.14
CA ASN A 664 4.37 -5.19 -14.58
C ASN A 664 3.92 -6.51 -15.23
N LEU A 665 4.39 -7.66 -14.73
CA LEU A 665 3.96 -8.97 -15.24
C LEU A 665 2.44 -9.12 -15.18
N SER A 666 1.83 -8.79 -14.05
CA SER A 666 0.36 -8.89 -13.89
C SER A 666 -0.40 -7.99 -14.86
N HIS A 667 0.08 -6.75 -15.10
CA HIS A 667 -0.60 -5.78 -15.97
C HIS A 667 -0.45 -6.12 -17.44
N TYR A 668 0.79 -6.37 -17.89
CA TYR A 668 1.07 -6.54 -19.31
C TYR A 668 0.79 -7.95 -19.85
N SER A 669 0.56 -8.94 -18.98
CA SER A 669 0.22 -10.33 -19.40
C SER A 669 -0.98 -10.40 -20.36
N GLN A 670 -1.90 -9.45 -20.34
CA GLN A 670 -3.04 -9.39 -21.26
C GLN A 670 -2.64 -9.10 -22.73
N TYR A 671 -1.43 -8.57 -22.97
CA TYR A 671 -0.88 -8.26 -24.30
C TYR A 671 0.15 -9.28 -24.76
N ILE A 672 0.48 -10.28 -23.91
CA ILE A 672 1.61 -11.19 -24.13
C ILE A 672 1.11 -12.63 -24.25
N GLU A 673 1.51 -13.30 -25.31
CA GLU A 673 1.35 -14.75 -25.50
C GLU A 673 2.70 -15.45 -25.23
N TRP A 674 2.76 -16.15 -24.10
CA TRP A 674 3.95 -16.88 -23.69
C TRP A 674 3.97 -18.29 -24.26
N ALA A 675 5.02 -18.71 -24.96
CA ALA A 675 5.22 -20.11 -25.30
C ALA A 675 5.35 -20.96 -24.00
N ASN A 676 4.80 -22.17 -24.00
CA ASN A 676 4.80 -23.05 -22.82
C ASN A 676 6.21 -23.38 -22.28
N SER A 677 7.23 -23.26 -23.11
CA SER A 677 8.65 -23.48 -22.76
C SER A 677 9.31 -22.29 -22.05
N VAL A 678 8.68 -21.13 -22.00
CA VAL A 678 9.21 -19.95 -21.27
C VAL A 678 8.91 -20.08 -19.78
N SER A 679 9.95 -20.22 -18.96
CA SER A 679 9.82 -20.41 -17.51
C SER A 679 9.23 -19.16 -16.82
N ASP A 680 8.56 -19.35 -15.68
CA ASP A 680 8.00 -18.23 -14.89
C ASP A 680 9.09 -17.28 -14.39
N ILE A 681 10.30 -17.79 -14.13
CA ILE A 681 11.47 -16.95 -13.80
C ILE A 681 11.79 -16.03 -14.98
N LYS A 682 11.81 -16.55 -16.21
CA LYS A 682 12.10 -15.73 -17.40
C LYS A 682 11.00 -14.70 -17.65
N LYS A 683 9.73 -15.04 -17.45
CA LYS A 683 8.60 -14.10 -17.58
C LYS A 683 8.75 -12.90 -16.64
N ILE A 684 9.10 -13.16 -15.37
CA ILE A 684 9.29 -12.08 -14.40
C ILE A 684 10.51 -11.20 -14.73
N ILE A 685 11.60 -11.80 -15.23
CA ILE A 685 12.80 -11.06 -15.65
C ILE A 685 12.51 -10.14 -16.84
N LEU A 686 11.76 -10.62 -17.84
CA LEU A 686 11.39 -9.80 -19.00
C LEU A 686 10.46 -8.63 -18.63
N CYS A 687 9.72 -8.75 -17.52
CA CYS A 687 8.89 -7.69 -16.94
C CYS A 687 9.60 -6.89 -15.83
N ASP A 688 10.90 -7.16 -15.57
CA ASP A 688 11.63 -6.48 -14.50
C ASP A 688 11.74 -4.97 -14.77
N ALA A 689 11.36 -4.17 -13.75
CA ALA A 689 11.45 -2.71 -13.82
C ALA A 689 12.90 -2.27 -13.98
N GLN A 690 13.21 -1.53 -15.03
CA GLN A 690 14.56 -1.04 -15.30
C GLN A 690 14.74 0.39 -14.80
N THR A 691 15.97 0.73 -14.42
CA THR A 691 16.42 2.11 -14.19
C THR A 691 17.58 2.39 -15.13
N SER A 692 17.46 3.43 -15.92
CA SER A 692 18.46 3.84 -16.92
C SER A 692 18.85 2.69 -17.87
N GLY A 693 17.84 2.03 -18.42
CA GLY A 693 18.04 0.93 -19.37
C GLY A 693 18.53 1.36 -20.75
N GLY A 694 18.54 0.43 -21.68
CA GLY A 694 18.96 0.67 -23.06
C GLY A 694 17.86 1.25 -23.93
N LEU A 695 18.23 1.71 -25.12
CA LEU A 695 17.29 2.03 -26.19
C LEU A 695 16.81 0.75 -26.88
N LEU A 696 15.57 0.79 -27.29
CA LEU A 696 14.89 -0.25 -28.04
C LEU A 696 14.54 0.31 -29.43
N PHE A 697 15.17 -0.20 -30.49
CA PHE A 697 15.00 0.29 -31.85
C PHE A 697 14.22 -0.71 -32.72
N PHE A 698 13.32 -0.18 -33.55
CA PHE A 698 12.63 -0.90 -34.63
C PHE A 698 13.17 -0.36 -35.97
N ILE A 699 13.85 -1.21 -36.74
CA ILE A 699 14.51 -0.86 -37.97
C ILE A 699 14.25 -1.90 -39.07
N PRO A 700 14.33 -1.55 -40.36
CA PRO A 700 14.26 -2.54 -41.44
C PRO A 700 15.27 -3.68 -41.25
N ASP A 701 14.83 -4.94 -41.39
CA ASP A 701 15.69 -6.10 -41.11
C ASP A 701 16.95 -6.17 -41.98
N ASN A 702 16.93 -5.60 -43.19
CA ASN A 702 18.09 -5.53 -44.07
C ASN A 702 19.19 -4.56 -43.56
N GLU A 703 18.90 -3.66 -42.63
CA GLU A 703 19.87 -2.77 -41.99
C GLU A 703 20.44 -3.35 -40.68
N ARG A 704 19.83 -4.40 -40.14
CA ARG A 704 20.07 -4.97 -38.79
C ARG A 704 21.54 -5.28 -38.50
N GLU A 705 22.18 -6.05 -39.37
CA GLU A 705 23.55 -6.53 -39.13
C GLU A 705 24.53 -5.37 -39.07
N ASN A 706 24.44 -4.44 -40.04
CA ASN A 706 25.30 -3.26 -40.11
C ASN A 706 25.06 -2.35 -38.89
N ALA A 707 23.81 -2.17 -38.47
CA ALA A 707 23.47 -1.35 -37.31
C ALA A 707 24.07 -1.93 -36.02
N ILE A 708 23.92 -3.26 -35.77
CA ILE A 708 24.52 -3.93 -34.62
C ILE A 708 26.04 -3.83 -34.62
N ASP A 709 26.65 -4.05 -35.75
CA ASP A 709 28.12 -3.95 -35.90
C ASP A 709 28.64 -2.54 -35.61
N ASP A 710 27.98 -1.51 -36.12
CA ASP A 710 28.34 -0.12 -35.87
C ASP A 710 28.10 0.27 -34.41
N LEU A 711 27.03 -0.18 -33.80
CA LEU A 711 26.75 0.00 -32.37
C LEU A 711 27.87 -0.62 -31.51
N LYS A 712 28.24 -1.88 -31.79
CA LYS A 712 29.31 -2.57 -31.05
C LYS A 712 30.67 -1.89 -31.24
N LYS A 713 31.03 -1.49 -32.46
CA LYS A 713 32.26 -0.74 -32.76
C LYS A 713 32.31 0.60 -32.02
N SER A 714 31.16 1.23 -31.77
CA SER A 714 31.10 2.50 -31.02
C SER A 714 31.18 2.30 -29.49
N GLY A 715 31.18 1.04 -29.00
CA GLY A 715 31.22 0.69 -27.58
C GLY A 715 29.86 0.45 -26.94
N VAL A 716 28.82 0.15 -27.72
CA VAL A 716 27.53 -0.34 -27.27
C VAL A 716 27.57 -1.87 -27.30
N GLU A 717 28.27 -2.45 -26.33
CA GLU A 717 28.67 -3.87 -26.31
C GLU A 717 27.50 -4.85 -26.34
N TYR A 718 26.36 -4.50 -25.67
CA TYR A 718 25.18 -5.37 -25.51
C TYR A 718 24.15 -5.18 -26.64
N ALA A 719 24.44 -4.40 -27.69
CA ALA A 719 23.53 -4.26 -28.81
C ALA A 719 23.20 -5.63 -29.42
N THR A 720 21.92 -6.03 -29.32
CA THR A 720 21.47 -7.40 -29.62
C THR A 720 20.12 -7.36 -30.32
N HIS A 721 19.99 -8.16 -31.39
CA HIS A 721 18.72 -8.45 -32.03
C HIS A 721 17.90 -9.43 -31.14
N ILE A 722 16.76 -8.96 -30.63
CA ILE A 722 15.94 -9.72 -29.67
C ILE A 722 14.65 -10.25 -30.27
N GLY A 723 14.24 -9.84 -31.44
CA GLY A 723 12.99 -10.25 -32.08
C GLY A 723 12.67 -9.46 -33.33
N ASN A 724 11.50 -9.71 -33.90
CA ASN A 724 11.03 -9.05 -35.12
C ASN A 724 9.56 -8.63 -35.01
N SER A 725 9.18 -7.59 -35.70
CA SER A 725 7.76 -7.29 -35.93
C SER A 725 7.22 -8.24 -37.01
N LEU A 726 5.97 -8.70 -36.82
CA LEU A 726 5.34 -9.73 -37.65
C LEU A 726 4.43 -9.05 -38.69
N ASP A 727 3.19 -8.81 -38.30
CA ASP A 727 2.10 -8.32 -39.15
C ASP A 727 1.31 -7.21 -38.45
N LEU A 728 0.43 -6.56 -39.20
CA LEU A 728 -0.55 -5.65 -38.61
C LEU A 728 -1.49 -6.44 -37.70
N GLY A 729 -1.70 -5.91 -36.46
CA GLY A 729 -2.46 -6.64 -35.46
C GLY A 729 -2.95 -5.77 -34.30
N LYS A 730 -3.28 -6.42 -33.20
CA LYS A 730 -3.83 -5.78 -32.00
C LYS A 730 -2.78 -5.41 -30.96
N GLY A 731 -1.49 -5.48 -31.31
CA GLY A 731 -0.40 -5.21 -30.37
C GLY A 731 0.00 -6.43 -29.54
N THR A 732 -0.19 -7.66 -30.06
CA THR A 732 0.19 -8.89 -29.33
C THR A 732 1.69 -9.13 -29.40
N ILE A 733 2.29 -9.48 -28.26
CA ILE A 733 3.71 -9.87 -28.13
C ILE A 733 3.78 -11.40 -27.98
N HIS A 734 4.36 -12.08 -28.96
CA HIS A 734 4.61 -13.52 -28.89
C HIS A 734 6.02 -13.73 -28.33
N VAL A 735 6.13 -14.37 -27.14
CA VAL A 735 7.42 -14.64 -26.52
C VAL A 735 7.75 -16.13 -26.69
N VAL A 736 8.83 -16.38 -27.46
CA VAL A 736 9.38 -17.72 -27.72
C VAL A 736 10.72 -17.91 -27.01
N PRO A 737 11.21 -19.15 -26.83
CA PRO A 737 12.47 -19.45 -26.13
C PRO A 737 13.69 -18.71 -26.61
#